data_b93169295a16be467a52821f0c7577ae
#
_entry.id   b93169295a16be467a52821f0c7577ae
#
_cell.length_a   1.000
_cell.length_b   1.000
_cell.length_c   1.000
_cell.angle_alpha   90.00
_cell.angle_beta   90.00
_cell.angle_gamma   90.00
#
_symmetry.space_group_name_H-M   'P 1'
#
loop_
_entity.id
_entity.type
_entity.pdbx_description
1 polymer ?
#
loop_
_entity_poly.entity_id
_entity_poly.type
_entity_poly.pdbx_seq_one_letter_code
_entity_poly.pdbx_strand_id
1 'polypeptide(L)'
;SWTWVPVVFYVGSSIVYGMLASQFWLLATHLFDPRQARRLFGFIGAGALLGGVLGGQVARLAGKLVGTSSVLLVAAVLLVIVALLMIRARSSDAIGLKGEEPGSSRGKLEKAKGGFEVLRQSRPLQTIAAVVILTVMVAQVVDLQFNWAVEQSTTTLDQRTAFYGNFFSVMGIAAFVFQLAFTSRIHRRLGISFALRVLPVTMAIGTVALLLAAGFVPEMLVAAALILKVGESGLRYSLDQSTRELLFLPVPSRLRVKAKAFIDVFIQRGAKGLSALLLLPVTFGAFTPVQAGWISLVLIAIWFGVTAIASREYVRAFRVGLKQRTVDASVAVDLSDVTTLELLLESLGSSDRRQVLHCLDILAANGRGDLVPPLLLYHDEPEVRLRTLGILADLGRVDVAPLIERRLGDSDPEVRAEAIRVLAGMQGKDVCQLMLPRLEEGDPGVRAAAVACLANYGDEAMTADATRVLLNLLADAEPRIRIEAVKAIGAVHEPLFQERLIQSLYDSDVGVIKEAVAAIRRRVGRDGFNPLYVPTLIALLQNRRVRHEAREALVAFGESTIPMLVHFMNHPDEPLWVKRALPKAIAQIGTMAAAQALLDGLRQGSDSFLRRKQVEALTWMLEHNHRHALDRQDVQQQIREVARRFQRRLAALRGLGLHAKGDLSGPLVVWSEERVPTLLDRLLAERAASNLWNIFGLLALLFPPEHIWAAHRSLTSGDRLHRSRSLEFLDNTLEGELSRAVFAVIDDCPLSEKLTRATKLFDIRVRSRVETLRGLLEAHIGGEPDSAGIAAAALYEIRVESVPGLEAEVEELAAGAEDPFVGETATWVAERVARA
;
A
#
# COMPACT_ATOMS: atom_id res chain seq x y z
N SER A 1 20.21 -54.55 10.62
CA SER A 1 20.50 -53.39 9.73
C SER A 1 19.26 -52.54 9.59
N TRP A 2 19.37 -51.28 9.96
CA TRP A 2 18.26 -50.34 9.99
C TRP A 2 18.02 -49.73 8.58
N THR A 3 17.55 -50.58 7.67
CA THR A 3 17.35 -50.24 6.24
C THR A 3 16.32 -49.14 5.99
N TRP A 4 15.45 -48.83 6.96
CA TRP A 4 14.43 -47.79 6.91
C TRP A 4 14.96 -46.37 7.24
N VAL A 5 16.09 -46.25 7.98
CA VAL A 5 16.63 -44.97 8.43
C VAL A 5 16.96 -44.02 7.28
N PRO A 6 17.61 -44.43 6.19
CA PRO A 6 17.86 -43.54 5.04
C PRO A 6 16.57 -43.06 4.39
N VAL A 7 15.53 -43.91 4.34
CA VAL A 7 14.23 -43.53 3.76
C VAL A 7 13.55 -42.47 4.60
N VAL A 8 13.48 -42.69 5.93
CA VAL A 8 12.86 -41.71 6.86
C VAL A 8 13.65 -40.37 6.84
N PHE A 9 14.99 -40.44 6.81
CA PHE A 9 15.83 -39.27 6.70
C PHE A 9 15.57 -38.52 5.41
N TYR A 10 15.51 -39.20 4.26
CA TYR A 10 15.23 -38.58 2.96
C TYR A 10 13.86 -37.93 2.91
N VAL A 11 12.83 -38.59 3.39
CA VAL A 11 11.46 -38.07 3.45
C VAL A 11 11.41 -36.88 4.43
N GLY A 12 11.99 -37.02 5.62
CA GLY A 12 12.03 -35.97 6.63
C GLY A 12 12.75 -34.70 6.15
N SER A 13 13.94 -34.88 5.56
CA SER A 13 14.70 -33.74 5.01
C SER A 13 13.98 -33.04 3.87
N SER A 14 13.29 -33.77 2.99
CA SER A 14 12.49 -33.22 1.91
C SER A 14 11.30 -32.42 2.41
N ILE A 15 10.64 -32.88 3.49
CA ILE A 15 9.54 -32.15 4.14
C ILE A 15 10.08 -30.84 4.78
N VAL A 16 11.16 -30.94 5.55
CA VAL A 16 11.77 -29.78 6.23
C VAL A 16 12.21 -28.72 5.21
N TYR A 17 12.88 -29.12 4.13
CA TYR A 17 13.29 -28.22 3.05
C TYR A 17 12.08 -27.51 2.43
N GLY A 18 11.03 -28.25 2.12
CA GLY A 18 9.80 -27.66 1.55
C GLY A 18 9.09 -26.69 2.51
N MET A 19 9.14 -26.97 3.82
CA MET A 19 8.60 -26.07 4.84
C MET A 19 9.42 -24.80 4.98
N LEU A 20 10.74 -24.90 5.03
CA LEU A 20 11.65 -23.76 5.16
C LEU A 20 11.52 -22.79 3.97
N ALA A 21 11.51 -23.32 2.74
CA ALA A 21 11.32 -22.51 1.55
C ALA A 21 9.98 -21.78 1.56
N SER A 22 8.90 -22.46 1.96
CA SER A 22 7.56 -21.86 2.04
C SER A 22 7.49 -20.78 3.12
N GLN A 23 8.10 -21.02 4.29
CA GLN A 23 8.11 -20.05 5.39
C GLN A 23 8.96 -18.83 5.07
N PHE A 24 10.09 -19.02 4.40
CA PHE A 24 10.92 -17.92 3.94
C PHE A 24 10.17 -16.99 2.98
N TRP A 25 9.49 -17.54 1.97
CA TRP A 25 8.69 -16.73 1.06
C TRP A 25 7.50 -16.07 1.73
N LEU A 26 6.87 -16.74 2.68
CA LEU A 26 5.82 -16.14 3.49
C LEU A 26 6.34 -14.94 4.29
N LEU A 27 7.49 -15.09 4.94
CA LEU A 27 8.16 -14.02 5.67
C LEU A 27 8.53 -12.86 4.71
N ALA A 28 9.08 -13.15 3.54
CA ALA A 28 9.42 -12.15 2.56
C ALA A 28 8.20 -11.37 2.06
N THR A 29 7.06 -12.02 1.87
CA THR A 29 5.80 -11.34 1.47
C THR A 29 5.19 -10.50 2.58
N HIS A 30 5.51 -10.76 3.84
CA HIS A 30 5.10 -9.94 4.97
C HIS A 30 6.04 -8.75 5.22
N LEU A 31 7.32 -8.90 4.88
CA LEU A 31 8.35 -7.87 5.10
C LEU A 31 8.29 -6.72 4.08
N PHE A 32 7.90 -7.01 2.86
CA PHE A 32 7.99 -6.06 1.75
C PHE A 32 6.62 -5.68 1.21
N ASP A 33 6.39 -4.36 1.05
CA ASP A 33 5.23 -3.85 0.33
C ASP A 33 5.21 -4.35 -1.13
N PRO A 34 4.03 -4.44 -1.79
CA PRO A 34 3.92 -4.90 -3.18
C PRO A 34 4.85 -4.16 -4.16
N ARG A 35 5.16 -2.88 -3.91
CA ARG A 35 6.10 -2.10 -4.73
C ARG A 35 7.56 -2.47 -4.46
N GLN A 36 7.92 -2.68 -3.20
CA GLN A 36 9.26 -3.14 -2.79
C GLN A 36 9.49 -4.59 -3.19
N ALA A 37 8.47 -5.45 -3.03
CA ALA A 37 8.51 -6.85 -3.42
C ALA A 37 8.84 -7.02 -4.91
N ARG A 38 8.28 -6.20 -5.79
CA ARG A 38 8.59 -6.23 -7.24
C ARG A 38 10.07 -5.94 -7.54
N ARG A 39 10.71 -5.06 -6.80
CA ARG A 39 12.14 -4.73 -6.97
C ARG A 39 13.08 -5.74 -6.33
N LEU A 40 12.71 -6.24 -5.14
CA LEU A 40 13.62 -7.01 -4.27
C LEU A 40 13.48 -8.52 -4.46
N PHE A 41 12.29 -9.04 -4.86
CA PHE A 41 12.08 -10.48 -5.00
C PHE A 41 12.94 -11.11 -6.09
N GLY A 42 13.25 -10.39 -7.18
CA GLY A 42 14.23 -10.83 -8.16
C GLY A 42 15.64 -10.95 -7.56
N PHE A 43 16.05 -10.00 -6.77
CA PHE A 43 17.34 -10.01 -6.08
C PHE A 43 17.41 -11.08 -4.98
N ILE A 44 16.33 -11.23 -4.21
CA ILE A 44 16.22 -12.30 -3.19
C ILE A 44 16.24 -13.68 -3.85
N GLY A 45 15.56 -13.83 -5.01
CA GLY A 45 15.61 -15.07 -5.79
C GLY A 45 17.00 -15.39 -6.33
N ALA A 46 17.78 -14.39 -6.74
CA ALA A 46 19.19 -14.55 -7.12
C ALA A 46 20.04 -15.06 -5.95
N GLY A 47 19.69 -14.67 -4.72
CA GLY A 47 20.32 -15.20 -3.50
C GLY A 47 20.18 -16.73 -3.35
N ALA A 48 19.06 -17.31 -3.81
CA ALA A 48 18.89 -18.77 -3.81
C ALA A 48 19.85 -19.48 -4.77
N LEU A 49 20.12 -18.88 -5.95
CA LEU A 49 21.11 -19.40 -6.89
C LEU A 49 22.54 -19.32 -6.33
N LEU A 50 22.91 -18.18 -5.75
CA LEU A 50 24.20 -18.01 -5.06
C LEU A 50 24.33 -18.98 -3.87
N GLY A 51 23.25 -19.18 -3.11
CA GLY A 51 23.21 -20.18 -2.04
C GLY A 51 23.46 -21.60 -2.53
N GLY A 52 22.94 -21.96 -3.70
CA GLY A 52 23.25 -23.24 -4.38
C GLY A 52 24.72 -23.39 -4.73
N VAL A 53 25.35 -22.33 -5.27
CA VAL A 53 26.79 -22.31 -5.61
C VAL A 53 27.65 -22.46 -4.33
N LEU A 54 27.38 -21.65 -3.33
CA LEU A 54 28.15 -21.68 -2.07
C LEU A 54 27.94 -22.99 -1.33
N GLY A 55 26.70 -23.49 -1.25
CA GLY A 55 26.35 -24.75 -0.62
C GLY A 55 27.05 -25.94 -1.30
N GLY A 56 27.11 -25.95 -2.62
CA GLY A 56 27.86 -26.95 -3.39
C GLY A 56 29.35 -26.95 -3.04
N GLN A 57 30.01 -25.78 -2.95
CA GLN A 57 31.42 -25.68 -2.57
C GLN A 57 31.67 -26.09 -1.12
N VAL A 58 30.78 -25.68 -0.21
CA VAL A 58 30.84 -26.09 1.21
C VAL A 58 30.72 -27.62 1.34
N ALA A 59 29.76 -28.23 0.64
CA ALA A 59 29.60 -29.69 0.63
C ALA A 59 30.84 -30.41 0.07
N ARG A 60 31.44 -29.87 -1.02
CA ARG A 60 32.69 -30.39 -1.59
C ARG A 60 33.87 -30.33 -0.60
N LEU A 61 34.05 -29.15 0.03
CA LEU A 61 35.13 -28.96 0.97
C LEU A 61 34.97 -29.84 2.22
N ALA A 62 33.75 -29.89 2.77
CA ALA A 62 33.45 -30.73 3.92
C ALA A 62 33.68 -32.22 3.61
N GLY A 63 33.21 -32.70 2.43
CA GLY A 63 33.42 -34.09 1.99
C GLY A 63 34.91 -34.45 1.82
N LYS A 64 35.74 -33.50 1.32
CA LYS A 64 37.18 -33.73 1.13
C LYS A 64 37.99 -33.64 2.43
N LEU A 65 37.64 -32.75 3.35
CA LEU A 65 38.44 -32.46 4.54
C LEU A 65 38.07 -33.34 5.73
N VAL A 66 36.79 -33.67 5.90
CA VAL A 66 36.25 -34.33 7.11
C VAL A 66 35.44 -35.57 6.77
N GLY A 67 35.22 -35.83 5.50
CA GLY A 67 34.40 -36.98 5.01
C GLY A 67 32.93 -36.64 4.80
N THR A 68 32.24 -37.40 3.97
CA THR A 68 30.86 -37.14 3.55
C THR A 68 29.86 -37.11 4.72
N SER A 69 30.08 -37.88 5.79
CA SER A 69 29.21 -37.88 6.97
C SER A 69 29.18 -36.51 7.68
N SER A 70 30.26 -35.70 7.58
CA SER A 70 30.31 -34.38 8.19
C SER A 70 29.48 -33.34 7.45
N VAL A 71 29.08 -33.56 6.20
CA VAL A 71 28.19 -32.68 5.44
C VAL A 71 26.85 -32.51 6.14
N LEU A 72 26.37 -33.57 6.84
CA LEU A 72 25.15 -33.51 7.65
C LEU A 72 25.27 -32.55 8.83
N LEU A 73 26.44 -32.54 9.50
CA LEU A 73 26.73 -31.57 10.60
C LEU A 73 26.79 -30.14 10.08
N VAL A 74 27.43 -29.92 8.94
CA VAL A 74 27.47 -28.60 8.30
C VAL A 74 26.07 -28.13 7.94
N ALA A 75 25.24 -29.01 7.39
CA ALA A 75 23.83 -28.69 7.07
C ALA A 75 23.05 -28.33 8.36
N ALA A 76 23.26 -29.07 9.45
CA ALA A 76 22.63 -28.78 10.74
C ALA A 76 23.04 -27.40 11.29
N VAL A 77 24.33 -27.06 11.21
CA VAL A 77 24.85 -25.73 11.63
C VAL A 77 24.23 -24.62 10.78
N LEU A 78 24.15 -24.80 9.46
CA LEU A 78 23.52 -23.82 8.56
C LEU A 78 22.02 -23.64 8.87
N LEU A 79 21.31 -24.72 9.21
CA LEU A 79 19.91 -24.63 9.64
C LEU A 79 19.74 -23.86 10.94
N VAL A 80 20.64 -24.04 11.89
CA VAL A 80 20.67 -23.25 13.14
C VAL A 80 20.93 -21.76 12.84
N ILE A 81 21.90 -21.46 11.96
CA ILE A 81 22.16 -20.08 11.55
C ILE A 81 20.93 -19.45 10.90
N VAL A 82 20.26 -20.17 9.98
CA VAL A 82 19.01 -19.70 9.35
C VAL A 82 17.93 -19.45 10.41
N ALA A 83 17.76 -20.36 11.38
CA ALA A 83 16.80 -20.19 12.46
C ALA A 83 17.09 -18.95 13.30
N LEU A 84 18.35 -18.73 13.67
CA LEU A 84 18.80 -17.55 14.41
C LEU A 84 18.60 -16.25 13.62
N LEU A 85 18.92 -16.25 12.33
CA LEU A 85 18.65 -15.10 11.46
C LEU A 85 17.15 -14.80 11.34
N MET A 86 16.31 -15.83 11.24
CA MET A 86 14.85 -15.66 11.22
C MET A 86 14.31 -15.11 12.55
N ILE A 87 14.82 -15.60 13.68
CA ILE A 87 14.48 -15.08 15.02
C ILE A 87 14.91 -13.61 15.13
N ARG A 88 16.15 -13.30 14.74
CA ARG A 88 16.65 -11.92 14.74
C ARG A 88 15.88 -11.00 13.80
N ALA A 89 15.54 -11.47 12.61
CA ALA A 89 14.70 -10.72 11.69
C ALA A 89 13.30 -10.48 12.27
N ARG A 90 12.77 -11.41 13.05
CA ARG A 90 11.48 -11.26 13.75
C ARG A 90 11.54 -10.32 14.95
N SER A 91 12.67 -10.25 15.64
CA SER A 91 12.89 -9.36 16.80
C SER A 91 13.29 -7.93 16.42
N SER A 92 13.64 -7.67 15.17
CA SER A 92 13.87 -6.32 14.66
C SER A 92 12.53 -5.63 14.50
N ASP A 93 12.34 -4.44 15.11
CA ASP A 93 11.09 -3.65 15.19
C ASP A 93 10.43 -3.28 13.84
N ALA A 94 11.02 -3.70 12.74
CA ALA A 94 10.50 -3.54 11.38
C ALA A 94 9.42 -4.57 10.99
N ILE A 95 9.15 -5.58 11.82
CA ILE A 95 8.25 -6.68 11.48
C ILE A 95 7.01 -6.64 12.35
N GLY A 96 6.05 -5.80 11.96
CA GLY A 96 4.67 -5.92 12.41
C GLY A 96 4.04 -7.20 11.82
N LEU A 97 4.37 -8.35 12.38
CA LEU A 97 3.68 -9.58 12.04
C LEU A 97 2.24 -9.46 12.49
N LYS A 98 1.32 -9.19 11.55
CA LYS A 98 -0.08 -9.53 11.74
C LYS A 98 -0.13 -11.01 12.10
N GLY A 99 -0.45 -11.30 13.35
CA GLY A 99 -0.74 -12.64 13.79
C GLY A 99 -2.02 -13.13 13.12
N GLU A 100 -1.91 -13.58 11.86
CA GLU A 100 -2.78 -14.66 11.43
C GLU A 100 -2.31 -15.88 12.21
N GLU A 101 -3.14 -16.37 13.13
CA GLU A 101 -2.98 -17.70 13.74
C GLU A 101 -2.60 -18.70 12.64
N PRO A 102 -1.67 -19.62 12.87
CA PRO A 102 -1.37 -20.68 11.92
C PRO A 102 -2.68 -21.39 11.62
N GLY A 103 -3.24 -21.03 10.45
CA GLY A 103 -4.57 -21.46 10.03
C GLY A 103 -4.69 -22.95 10.22
N SER A 104 -5.70 -23.36 10.95
CA SER A 104 -6.04 -24.74 11.22
C SER A 104 -5.94 -25.55 9.92
N SER A 105 -5.62 -26.82 9.98
CA SER A 105 -5.55 -27.72 8.81
C SER A 105 -6.79 -27.63 7.92
N ARG A 106 -7.93 -27.20 8.46
CA ARG A 106 -9.16 -26.83 7.73
C ARG A 106 -8.99 -25.65 6.78
N GLY A 107 -8.31 -24.55 7.18
CA GLY A 107 -8.10 -23.38 6.32
C GLY A 107 -7.17 -23.67 5.14
N LYS A 108 -6.20 -24.59 5.29
CA LYS A 108 -5.36 -25.05 4.17
C LYS A 108 -6.14 -25.89 3.16
N LEU A 109 -7.06 -26.72 3.65
CA LEU A 109 -7.93 -27.56 2.79
C LEU A 109 -8.96 -26.72 2.03
N GLU A 110 -9.50 -25.67 2.65
CA GLU A 110 -10.40 -24.70 2.00
C GLU A 110 -9.70 -23.85 0.94
N LYS A 111 -8.47 -23.38 1.22
CA LYS A 111 -7.63 -22.68 0.24
C LYS A 111 -7.25 -23.59 -0.94
N ALA A 112 -7.01 -24.88 -0.70
CA ALA A 112 -6.74 -25.88 -1.74
C ALA A 112 -7.97 -26.18 -2.60
N LYS A 113 -9.14 -26.34 -1.98
CA LYS A 113 -10.42 -26.51 -2.71
C LYS A 113 -10.72 -25.32 -3.61
N GLY A 114 -10.55 -24.09 -3.10
CA GLY A 114 -10.72 -22.87 -3.90
C GLY A 114 -9.72 -22.76 -5.05
N GLY A 115 -8.47 -23.20 -4.88
CA GLY A 115 -7.45 -23.25 -5.94
C GLY A 115 -7.76 -24.27 -7.03
N PHE A 116 -8.24 -25.46 -6.64
CA PHE A 116 -8.66 -26.51 -7.58
C PHE A 116 -9.88 -26.09 -8.42
N GLU A 117 -10.84 -25.46 -7.79
CA GLU A 117 -12.05 -24.99 -8.48
C GLU A 117 -11.73 -23.90 -9.53
N VAL A 118 -10.84 -22.95 -9.19
CA VAL A 118 -10.34 -21.95 -10.11
C VAL A 118 -9.57 -22.60 -11.27
N LEU A 119 -8.75 -23.60 -11.00
CA LEU A 119 -8.02 -24.35 -12.03
C LEU A 119 -8.98 -25.05 -12.98
N ARG A 120 -10.02 -25.71 -12.46
CA ARG A 120 -11.02 -26.45 -13.26
C ARG A 120 -11.80 -25.55 -14.19
N GLN A 121 -12.07 -24.31 -13.82
CA GLN A 121 -12.87 -23.37 -14.58
C GLN A 121 -12.09 -22.60 -15.64
N SER A 122 -10.75 -22.63 -15.63
CA SER A 122 -9.90 -21.82 -16.48
C SER A 122 -8.97 -22.67 -17.37
N ARG A 123 -9.26 -22.73 -18.68
CA ARG A 123 -8.40 -23.43 -19.66
C ARG A 123 -6.94 -22.96 -19.64
N PRO A 124 -6.63 -21.64 -19.63
CA PRO A 124 -5.24 -21.19 -19.54
C PRO A 124 -4.52 -21.74 -18.30
N LEU A 125 -5.17 -21.78 -17.13
CA LEU A 125 -4.58 -22.32 -15.92
C LEU A 125 -4.36 -23.84 -16.00
N GLN A 126 -5.27 -24.57 -16.65
CA GLN A 126 -5.13 -26.01 -16.88
C GLN A 126 -3.92 -26.31 -17.76
N THR A 127 -3.70 -25.53 -18.82
CA THR A 127 -2.54 -25.71 -19.70
C THR A 127 -1.23 -25.37 -18.97
N ILE A 128 -1.19 -24.33 -18.12
CA ILE A 128 -0.04 -24.02 -17.27
C ILE A 128 0.25 -25.19 -16.32
N ALA A 129 -0.77 -25.72 -15.66
CA ALA A 129 -0.62 -26.86 -14.77
C ALA A 129 -0.09 -28.10 -15.49
N ALA A 130 -0.58 -28.39 -16.71
CA ALA A 130 -0.12 -29.51 -17.53
C ALA A 130 1.36 -29.33 -17.93
N VAL A 131 1.79 -28.13 -18.33
CA VAL A 131 3.20 -27.82 -18.60
C VAL A 131 4.04 -28.08 -17.35
N VAL A 132 3.61 -27.63 -16.16
CA VAL A 132 4.34 -27.85 -14.90
C VAL A 132 4.46 -29.32 -14.57
N ILE A 133 3.38 -30.10 -14.72
CA ILE A 133 3.39 -31.55 -14.47
C ILE A 133 4.43 -32.24 -15.37
N LEU A 134 4.38 -31.99 -16.68
CA LEU A 134 5.27 -32.61 -17.64
C LEU A 134 6.73 -32.20 -17.43
N THR A 135 6.98 -30.91 -17.17
CA THR A 135 8.33 -30.41 -16.82
C THR A 135 8.89 -31.18 -15.61
N VAL A 136 8.09 -31.34 -14.54
CA VAL A 136 8.53 -32.05 -13.33
C VAL A 136 8.73 -33.55 -13.60
N MET A 137 7.85 -34.19 -14.36
CA MET A 137 7.95 -35.61 -14.68
C MET A 137 9.21 -35.93 -15.49
N VAL A 138 9.47 -35.18 -16.55
CA VAL A 138 10.69 -35.35 -17.37
C VAL A 138 11.94 -35.08 -16.52
N ALA A 139 11.94 -34.01 -15.72
CA ALA A 139 13.07 -33.70 -14.83
C ALA A 139 13.39 -34.81 -13.85
N GLN A 140 12.39 -35.53 -13.31
CA GLN A 140 12.62 -36.66 -12.39
C GLN A 140 13.27 -37.86 -13.12
N VAL A 141 12.93 -38.11 -14.38
CA VAL A 141 13.62 -39.13 -15.16
C VAL A 141 15.07 -38.74 -15.43
N VAL A 142 15.30 -37.45 -15.82
CA VAL A 142 16.65 -36.95 -16.01
C VAL A 142 17.48 -36.97 -14.71
N ASP A 143 16.87 -36.68 -13.58
CA ASP A 143 17.53 -36.81 -12.26
C ASP A 143 17.97 -38.26 -11.98
N LEU A 144 17.12 -39.27 -12.30
CA LEU A 144 17.46 -40.66 -12.17
C LEU A 144 18.65 -41.04 -13.05
N GLN A 145 18.63 -40.64 -14.34
CA GLN A 145 19.70 -40.92 -15.30
C GLN A 145 21.01 -40.25 -14.89
N PHE A 146 20.94 -39.01 -14.41
CA PHE A 146 22.10 -38.27 -13.91
C PHE A 146 22.71 -38.94 -12.66
N ASN A 147 21.89 -39.34 -11.69
CA ASN A 147 22.38 -40.00 -10.48
C ASN A 147 23.03 -41.34 -10.84
N TRP A 148 22.42 -42.11 -11.74
CA TRP A 148 23.01 -43.35 -12.25
C TRP A 148 24.35 -43.11 -12.95
N ALA A 149 24.47 -42.09 -13.81
CA ALA A 149 25.72 -41.74 -14.51
C ALA A 149 26.82 -41.35 -13.53
N VAL A 150 26.49 -40.58 -12.48
CA VAL A 150 27.43 -40.21 -11.41
C VAL A 150 27.90 -41.45 -10.65
N GLU A 151 26.98 -42.39 -10.40
CA GLU A 151 27.30 -43.65 -9.72
C GLU A 151 28.27 -44.53 -10.54
N GLN A 152 28.12 -44.58 -11.86
CA GLN A 152 29.03 -45.29 -12.75
C GLN A 152 30.40 -44.60 -12.88
N SER A 153 30.48 -43.29 -12.69
CA SER A 153 31.69 -42.50 -12.85
C SER A 153 32.53 -42.34 -11.56
N THR A 154 31.99 -42.78 -10.42
CA THR A 154 32.59 -42.57 -9.11
C THR A 154 32.64 -43.86 -8.28
N THR A 155 33.81 -44.12 -7.64
CA THR A 155 34.02 -45.34 -6.87
C THR A 155 33.78 -45.19 -5.38
N THR A 156 33.92 -44.00 -4.85
CA THR A 156 33.78 -43.71 -3.42
C THR A 156 32.69 -42.67 -3.14
N LEU A 157 32.10 -42.73 -1.93
CA LEU A 157 31.08 -41.79 -1.50
C LEU A 157 31.58 -40.32 -1.50
N ASP A 158 32.85 -40.12 -1.09
CA ASP A 158 33.47 -38.80 -1.03
C ASP A 158 33.69 -38.22 -2.44
N GLN A 159 34.04 -39.07 -3.42
CA GLN A 159 34.11 -38.65 -4.83
C GLN A 159 32.73 -38.23 -5.37
N ARG A 160 31.67 -38.95 -5.05
CA ARG A 160 30.29 -38.59 -5.40
C ARG A 160 29.91 -37.22 -4.82
N THR A 161 30.17 -37.02 -3.54
CA THR A 161 29.84 -35.76 -2.87
C THR A 161 30.62 -34.58 -3.46
N ALA A 162 31.90 -34.78 -3.76
CA ALA A 162 32.71 -33.75 -4.43
C ALA A 162 32.24 -33.46 -5.86
N PHE A 163 31.78 -34.50 -6.59
CA PHE A 163 31.24 -34.37 -7.94
C PHE A 163 29.94 -33.55 -7.94
N TYR A 164 28.98 -33.91 -7.09
CA TYR A 164 27.73 -33.13 -6.94
C TYR A 164 27.99 -31.68 -6.52
N GLY A 165 28.88 -31.45 -5.57
CA GLY A 165 29.24 -30.11 -5.11
C GLY A 165 29.81 -29.24 -6.25
N ASN A 166 30.73 -29.78 -7.05
CA ASN A 166 31.27 -29.10 -8.22
C ASN A 166 30.22 -28.87 -9.31
N PHE A 167 29.47 -29.92 -9.64
CA PHE A 167 28.46 -29.86 -10.69
C PHE A 167 27.42 -28.79 -10.40
N PHE A 168 26.80 -28.81 -9.24
CA PHE A 168 25.77 -27.81 -8.88
C PHE A 168 26.32 -26.41 -8.73
N SER A 169 27.58 -26.23 -8.30
CA SER A 169 28.22 -24.92 -8.25
C SER A 169 28.45 -24.34 -9.66
N VAL A 170 29.02 -25.12 -10.56
CA VAL A 170 29.24 -24.69 -11.94
C VAL A 170 27.90 -24.42 -12.65
N MET A 171 26.92 -25.29 -12.44
CA MET A 171 25.57 -25.13 -12.98
C MET A 171 24.87 -23.87 -12.44
N GLY A 172 24.98 -23.59 -11.17
CA GLY A 172 24.41 -22.40 -10.57
C GLY A 172 24.97 -21.11 -11.20
N ILE A 173 26.30 -21.06 -11.42
CA ILE A 173 26.96 -19.93 -12.10
C ILE A 173 26.50 -19.85 -13.56
N ALA A 174 26.50 -20.95 -14.28
CA ALA A 174 26.08 -20.99 -15.69
C ALA A 174 24.61 -20.57 -15.87
N ALA A 175 23.72 -21.06 -15.02
CA ALA A 175 22.31 -20.69 -15.04
C ALA A 175 22.12 -19.19 -14.73
N PHE A 176 22.86 -18.64 -13.77
CA PHE A 176 22.83 -17.22 -13.44
C PHE A 176 23.31 -16.34 -14.61
N VAL A 177 24.43 -16.68 -15.22
CA VAL A 177 24.94 -15.98 -16.40
C VAL A 177 23.93 -16.06 -17.55
N PHE A 178 23.39 -17.25 -17.80
CA PHE A 178 22.39 -17.45 -18.85
C PHE A 178 21.13 -16.59 -18.59
N GLN A 179 20.66 -16.55 -17.35
CA GLN A 179 19.49 -15.73 -16.97
C GLN A 179 19.72 -14.25 -17.24
N LEU A 180 20.89 -13.71 -16.88
CA LEU A 180 21.21 -12.30 -17.10
C LEU A 180 21.43 -11.98 -18.59
N ALA A 181 22.13 -12.85 -19.31
CA ALA A 181 22.58 -12.56 -20.65
C ALA A 181 21.54 -12.88 -21.74
N PHE A 182 20.79 -13.97 -21.59
CA PHE A 182 19.98 -14.52 -22.66
C PHE A 182 18.48 -14.48 -22.44
N THR A 183 17.98 -14.67 -21.21
CA THR A 183 16.55 -14.84 -20.94
C THR A 183 15.71 -13.67 -21.47
N SER A 184 16.07 -12.44 -21.13
CA SER A 184 15.33 -11.25 -21.60
C SER A 184 15.51 -10.99 -23.09
N ARG A 185 16.65 -11.40 -23.69
CA ARG A 185 16.86 -11.29 -25.14
C ARG A 185 16.01 -12.28 -25.91
N ILE A 186 15.86 -13.51 -25.39
CA ILE A 186 15.01 -14.56 -25.99
C ILE A 186 13.54 -14.09 -25.95
N HIS A 187 13.04 -13.63 -24.82
CA HIS A 187 11.66 -13.12 -24.73
C HIS A 187 11.42 -11.94 -25.67
N ARG A 188 12.37 -10.98 -25.75
CA ARG A 188 12.26 -9.80 -26.62
C ARG A 188 12.27 -10.12 -28.11
N ARG A 189 13.10 -11.07 -28.54
CA ARG A 189 13.30 -11.33 -29.99
C ARG A 189 12.47 -12.46 -30.55
N LEU A 190 12.19 -13.46 -29.73
CA LEU A 190 11.60 -14.73 -30.16
C LEU A 190 10.21 -15.00 -29.51
N GLY A 191 9.84 -14.24 -28.50
CA GLY A 191 8.54 -14.31 -27.84
C GLY A 191 8.34 -15.53 -26.94
N ILE A 192 7.24 -15.51 -26.19
CA ILE A 192 6.86 -16.55 -25.19
C ILE A 192 6.68 -17.90 -25.85
N SER A 193 6.07 -17.93 -27.05
CA SER A 193 5.80 -19.19 -27.79
C SER A 193 7.05 -19.96 -28.15
N PHE A 194 8.14 -19.28 -28.51
CA PHE A 194 9.43 -19.88 -28.74
C PHE A 194 10.09 -20.33 -27.45
N ALA A 195 10.13 -19.45 -26.45
CA ALA A 195 10.75 -19.71 -25.15
C ALA A 195 10.19 -20.97 -24.46
N LEU A 196 8.88 -21.23 -24.56
CA LEU A 196 8.22 -22.42 -24.05
C LEU A 196 8.68 -23.73 -24.70
N ARG A 197 9.15 -23.70 -25.99
CA ARG A 197 9.58 -24.86 -26.72
C ARG A 197 11.05 -25.17 -26.53
N VAL A 198 11.86 -24.23 -26.06
CA VAL A 198 13.32 -24.39 -25.95
C VAL A 198 13.65 -25.57 -25.01
N LEU A 199 13.04 -25.62 -23.82
CA LEU A 199 13.33 -26.67 -22.85
C LEU A 199 12.89 -28.06 -23.35
N PRO A 200 11.65 -28.29 -23.84
CA PRO A 200 11.27 -29.59 -24.42
C PRO A 200 12.17 -30.04 -25.59
N VAL A 201 12.55 -29.13 -26.47
CA VAL A 201 13.45 -29.46 -27.60
C VAL A 201 14.84 -29.87 -27.11
N THR A 202 15.41 -29.13 -26.17
CA THR A 202 16.71 -29.46 -25.59
C THR A 202 16.67 -30.81 -24.85
N MET A 203 15.57 -31.08 -24.13
CA MET A 203 15.35 -32.38 -23.48
C MET A 203 15.20 -33.51 -24.48
N ALA A 204 14.48 -33.30 -25.57
CA ALA A 204 14.35 -34.29 -26.63
C ALA A 204 15.73 -34.64 -27.26
N ILE A 205 16.50 -33.63 -27.66
CA ILE A 205 17.83 -33.79 -28.24
C ILE A 205 18.76 -34.54 -27.27
N GLY A 206 18.80 -34.10 -26.00
CA GLY A 206 19.64 -34.73 -24.98
C GLY A 206 19.23 -36.17 -24.65
N THR A 207 17.93 -36.46 -24.58
CA THR A 207 17.43 -37.83 -24.33
C THR A 207 17.72 -38.75 -25.53
N VAL A 208 17.56 -38.27 -26.79
CA VAL A 208 17.91 -39.01 -27.98
C VAL A 208 19.42 -39.27 -27.99
N ALA A 209 20.25 -38.26 -27.74
CA ALA A 209 21.69 -38.43 -27.62
C ALA A 209 22.10 -39.49 -26.60
N LEU A 210 21.44 -39.47 -25.42
CA LEU A 210 21.67 -40.48 -24.38
C LEU A 210 21.33 -41.90 -24.83
N LEU A 211 20.20 -42.08 -25.51
CA LEU A 211 19.78 -43.38 -26.05
C LEU A 211 20.69 -43.88 -27.17
N LEU A 212 21.12 -42.98 -28.03
CA LEU A 212 22.09 -43.28 -29.12
C LEU A 212 23.46 -43.66 -28.55
N ALA A 213 23.92 -42.91 -27.50
CA ALA A 213 25.17 -43.26 -26.83
C ALA A 213 25.11 -44.66 -26.22
N ALA A 214 23.97 -45.03 -25.61
CA ALA A 214 23.78 -46.34 -25.03
C ALA A 214 23.83 -47.50 -26.07
N GLY A 215 23.36 -47.23 -27.30
CA GLY A 215 23.33 -48.22 -28.36
C GLY A 215 24.61 -48.33 -29.18
N PHE A 216 25.30 -47.20 -29.38
CA PHE A 216 26.41 -47.14 -30.36
C PHE A 216 27.76 -46.76 -29.77
N VAL A 217 27.80 -45.95 -28.68
CA VAL A 217 29.03 -45.44 -28.06
C VAL A 217 28.92 -45.46 -26.52
N PRO A 218 28.96 -46.63 -25.87
CA PRO A 218 28.74 -46.72 -24.41
C PRO A 218 29.70 -45.86 -23.58
N GLU A 219 30.89 -45.59 -24.08
CA GLU A 219 31.90 -44.71 -23.44
C GLU A 219 31.41 -43.30 -23.24
N MET A 220 30.52 -42.78 -24.11
CA MET A 220 29.95 -41.45 -24.03
C MET A 220 28.68 -41.35 -23.20
N LEU A 221 28.18 -42.45 -22.65
CA LEU A 221 26.90 -42.50 -21.97
C LEU A 221 26.84 -41.58 -20.74
N VAL A 222 27.91 -41.58 -19.94
CA VAL A 222 28.03 -40.68 -18.79
C VAL A 222 28.04 -39.21 -19.20
N ALA A 223 28.82 -38.91 -20.25
CA ALA A 223 28.89 -37.53 -20.76
C ALA A 223 27.54 -37.05 -21.31
N ALA A 224 26.81 -37.92 -22.02
CA ALA A 224 25.46 -37.61 -22.53
C ALA A 224 24.47 -37.35 -21.41
N ALA A 225 24.48 -38.15 -20.31
CA ALA A 225 23.64 -37.92 -19.14
C ALA A 225 23.96 -36.61 -18.43
N LEU A 226 25.25 -36.25 -18.32
CA LEU A 226 25.69 -34.98 -17.77
C LEU A 226 25.22 -33.76 -18.60
N ILE A 227 25.39 -33.84 -19.92
CA ILE A 227 24.93 -32.79 -20.83
C ILE A 227 23.43 -32.62 -20.79
N LEU A 228 22.68 -33.72 -20.74
CA LEU A 228 21.23 -33.71 -20.59
C LEU A 228 20.83 -33.00 -19.29
N LYS A 229 21.50 -33.30 -18.15
CA LYS A 229 21.25 -32.67 -16.86
C LYS A 229 21.64 -31.18 -16.86
N VAL A 230 22.73 -30.80 -17.53
CA VAL A 230 23.14 -29.39 -17.71
C VAL A 230 22.04 -28.62 -18.44
N GLY A 231 21.53 -29.17 -19.53
CA GLY A 231 20.44 -28.56 -20.31
C GLY A 231 19.16 -28.42 -19.47
N GLU A 232 18.79 -29.48 -18.75
CA GLU A 232 17.61 -29.46 -17.87
C GLU A 232 17.72 -28.36 -16.80
N SER A 233 18.73 -28.43 -15.95
CA SER A 233 18.86 -27.52 -14.82
C SER A 233 19.11 -26.08 -15.24
N GLY A 234 19.94 -25.86 -16.27
CA GLY A 234 20.28 -24.53 -16.76
C GLY A 234 19.08 -23.80 -17.33
N LEU A 235 18.29 -24.45 -18.19
CA LEU A 235 17.15 -23.81 -18.85
C LEU A 235 15.89 -23.77 -17.99
N ARG A 236 15.68 -24.77 -17.14
CA ARG A 236 14.49 -24.85 -16.29
C ARG A 236 14.40 -23.70 -15.29
N TYR A 237 15.50 -23.37 -14.59
CA TYR A 237 15.52 -22.32 -13.59
C TYR A 237 15.68 -20.91 -14.17
N SER A 238 16.21 -20.77 -15.38
CA SER A 238 16.41 -19.48 -16.03
C SER A 238 15.28 -19.13 -16.99
N LEU A 239 15.13 -19.86 -18.10
CA LEU A 239 14.20 -19.53 -19.17
C LEU A 239 12.78 -20.03 -18.90
N ASP A 240 12.62 -21.32 -18.55
CA ASP A 240 11.30 -21.95 -18.42
C ASP A 240 10.50 -21.36 -17.24
N GLN A 241 11.14 -21.14 -16.10
CA GLN A 241 10.47 -20.56 -14.94
C GLN A 241 10.00 -19.12 -15.21
N SER A 242 10.84 -18.29 -15.85
CA SER A 242 10.45 -16.92 -16.21
C SER A 242 9.36 -16.90 -17.27
N THR A 243 9.40 -17.81 -18.24
CA THR A 243 8.36 -17.92 -19.27
C THR A 243 7.01 -18.34 -18.66
N ARG A 244 7.01 -19.28 -17.71
CA ARG A 244 5.78 -19.69 -17.00
C ARG A 244 5.16 -18.53 -16.20
N GLU A 245 5.97 -17.65 -15.60
CA GLU A 245 5.45 -16.46 -14.93
C GLU A 245 4.70 -15.53 -15.90
N LEU A 246 5.21 -15.38 -17.12
CA LEU A 246 4.55 -14.60 -18.17
C LEU A 246 3.21 -15.18 -18.60
N LEU A 247 3.04 -16.52 -18.56
CA LEU A 247 1.76 -17.16 -18.90
C LEU A 247 0.61 -16.78 -17.93
N PHE A 248 0.91 -16.33 -16.73
CA PHE A 248 -0.11 -15.86 -15.77
C PHE A 248 -0.57 -14.42 -16.03
N LEU A 249 0.07 -13.65 -16.93
CA LEU A 249 -0.27 -12.24 -17.21
C LEU A 249 -1.74 -12.03 -17.59
N PRO A 250 -2.35 -12.81 -18.51
CA PRO A 250 -3.74 -12.60 -18.90
C PRO A 250 -4.76 -13.04 -17.83
N VAL A 251 -4.31 -13.69 -16.75
CA VAL A 251 -5.20 -14.15 -15.68
C VAL A 251 -5.47 -13.01 -14.69
N PRO A 252 -6.75 -12.72 -14.36
CA PRO A 252 -7.12 -11.68 -13.40
C PRO A 252 -6.37 -11.85 -12.07
N SER A 253 -5.91 -10.73 -11.48
CA SER A 253 -5.03 -10.71 -10.29
C SER A 253 -5.59 -11.51 -9.11
N ARG A 254 -6.92 -11.45 -8.87
CA ARG A 254 -7.60 -12.18 -7.78
C ARG A 254 -7.52 -13.70 -7.95
N LEU A 255 -7.57 -14.22 -9.19
CA LEU A 255 -7.51 -15.64 -9.49
C LEU A 255 -6.06 -16.13 -9.58
N ARG A 256 -5.15 -15.28 -10.08
CA ARG A 256 -3.73 -15.57 -10.24
C ARG A 256 -3.06 -16.03 -8.94
N VAL A 257 -3.27 -15.29 -7.84
CA VAL A 257 -2.65 -15.61 -6.54
C VAL A 257 -3.08 -16.99 -6.04
N LYS A 258 -4.39 -17.29 -6.11
CA LYS A 258 -4.94 -18.59 -5.67
C LYS A 258 -4.47 -19.76 -6.55
N ALA A 259 -4.51 -19.56 -7.88
CA ALA A 259 -4.10 -20.57 -8.84
C ALA A 259 -2.60 -20.87 -8.75
N LYS A 260 -1.76 -19.83 -8.65
CA LYS A 260 -0.31 -19.98 -8.54
C LYS A 260 0.07 -20.74 -7.27
N ALA A 261 -0.47 -20.37 -6.12
CA ALA A 261 -0.21 -21.08 -4.87
C ALA A 261 -0.61 -22.57 -4.97
N PHE A 262 -1.71 -22.89 -5.64
CA PHE A 262 -2.13 -24.27 -5.85
C PHE A 262 -1.20 -25.04 -6.80
N ILE A 263 -0.81 -24.43 -7.92
CA ILE A 263 0.08 -25.04 -8.91
C ILE A 263 1.46 -25.30 -8.29
N ASP A 264 2.05 -24.32 -7.63
CA ASP A 264 3.41 -24.40 -7.09
C ASP A 264 3.52 -25.39 -5.92
N VAL A 265 2.47 -25.51 -5.09
CA VAL A 265 2.51 -26.39 -3.91
C VAL A 265 1.95 -27.77 -4.20
N PHE A 266 0.73 -27.85 -4.78
CA PHE A 266 0.03 -29.14 -4.91
C PHE A 266 0.36 -29.85 -6.22
N ILE A 267 0.32 -29.10 -7.35
CA ILE A 267 0.57 -29.69 -8.66
C ILE A 267 2.02 -30.15 -8.79
N GLN A 268 2.99 -29.33 -8.42
CA GLN A 268 4.41 -29.72 -8.49
C GLN A 268 4.74 -30.92 -7.62
N ARG A 269 4.19 -30.96 -6.38
CA ARG A 269 4.43 -32.11 -5.48
C ARG A 269 3.71 -33.36 -5.93
N GLY A 270 2.46 -33.22 -6.41
CA GLY A 270 1.69 -34.32 -6.99
C GLY A 270 2.40 -34.90 -8.23
N ALA A 271 2.96 -34.04 -9.09
CA ALA A 271 3.73 -34.48 -10.26
C ALA A 271 4.98 -35.26 -9.87
N LYS A 272 5.69 -34.88 -8.77
CA LYS A 272 6.82 -35.70 -8.25
C LYS A 272 6.37 -37.07 -7.76
N GLY A 273 5.25 -37.13 -7.05
CA GLY A 273 4.66 -38.41 -6.61
C GLY A 273 4.26 -39.28 -7.80
N LEU A 274 3.62 -38.69 -8.82
CA LEU A 274 3.26 -39.42 -10.05
C LEU A 274 4.49 -39.92 -10.80
N SER A 275 5.56 -39.13 -10.84
CA SER A 275 6.84 -39.51 -11.43
C SER A 275 7.46 -40.70 -10.71
N ALA A 276 7.38 -40.76 -9.38
CA ALA A 276 7.88 -41.91 -8.61
C ALA A 276 7.12 -43.22 -8.96
N LEU A 277 5.79 -43.10 -9.12
CA LEU A 277 4.99 -44.28 -9.59
C LEU A 277 5.38 -44.68 -11.03
N LEU A 278 5.61 -43.74 -11.90
CA LEU A 278 6.03 -43.97 -13.29
C LEU A 278 7.39 -44.68 -13.36
N LEU A 279 8.29 -44.40 -12.41
CA LEU A 279 9.64 -44.95 -12.34
C LEU A 279 9.74 -46.29 -11.54
N LEU A 280 8.65 -46.81 -10.99
CA LEU A 280 8.62 -48.13 -10.32
C LEU A 280 9.20 -49.25 -11.17
N PRO A 281 8.95 -49.36 -12.49
CA PRO A 281 9.54 -50.41 -13.29
C PRO A 281 11.08 -50.39 -13.31
N VAL A 282 11.68 -49.21 -13.21
CA VAL A 282 13.14 -49.09 -13.07
C VAL A 282 13.61 -49.58 -11.70
N THR A 283 12.87 -49.24 -10.64
CA THR A 283 13.19 -49.66 -9.27
C THR A 283 13.10 -51.19 -9.09
N PHE A 284 12.15 -51.83 -9.79
CA PHE A 284 11.99 -53.29 -9.79
C PHE A 284 12.89 -54.00 -10.82
N GLY A 285 13.78 -53.25 -11.54
CA GLY A 285 14.73 -53.86 -12.46
C GLY A 285 14.15 -54.29 -13.82
N ALA A 286 12.88 -53.92 -14.12
CA ALA A 286 12.26 -54.17 -15.42
C ALA A 286 12.83 -53.29 -16.55
N PHE A 287 13.28 -52.06 -16.23
CA PHE A 287 13.97 -51.16 -17.13
C PHE A 287 15.27 -50.68 -16.50
N THR A 288 16.29 -50.48 -17.33
CA THR A 288 17.49 -49.79 -16.89
C THR A 288 17.23 -48.28 -16.81
N PRO A 289 17.98 -47.51 -15.99
CA PRO A 289 17.85 -46.05 -15.95
C PRO A 289 17.96 -45.36 -17.33
N VAL A 290 18.77 -45.93 -18.24
CA VAL A 290 18.91 -45.44 -19.61
C VAL A 290 17.64 -45.70 -20.43
N GLN A 291 17.08 -46.93 -20.33
CA GLN A 291 15.84 -47.29 -21.03
C GLN A 291 14.64 -46.43 -20.57
N ALA A 292 14.66 -45.85 -19.36
CA ALA A 292 13.68 -44.86 -18.93
C ALA A 292 13.66 -43.62 -19.85
N GLY A 293 14.69 -43.41 -20.67
CA GLY A 293 14.72 -42.41 -21.73
C GLY A 293 13.57 -42.52 -22.73
N TRP A 294 13.07 -43.73 -23.02
CA TRP A 294 11.89 -43.90 -23.84
C TRP A 294 10.62 -43.34 -23.23
N ILE A 295 10.49 -43.49 -21.90
CA ILE A 295 9.41 -42.83 -21.14
C ILE A 295 9.54 -41.33 -21.27
N SER A 296 10.77 -40.77 -21.12
CA SER A 296 11.01 -39.35 -21.33
C SER A 296 10.60 -38.86 -22.70
N LEU A 297 10.93 -39.60 -23.76
CA LEU A 297 10.57 -39.17 -25.14
C LEU A 297 9.04 -39.08 -25.32
N VAL A 298 8.29 -40.07 -24.79
CA VAL A 298 6.82 -40.02 -24.81
C VAL A 298 6.29 -38.82 -24.05
N LEU A 299 6.80 -38.56 -22.84
CA LEU A 299 6.41 -37.39 -22.03
C LEU A 299 6.77 -36.07 -22.72
N ILE A 300 7.95 -35.98 -23.36
CA ILE A 300 8.40 -34.81 -24.12
C ILE A 300 7.53 -34.57 -25.35
N ALA A 301 7.11 -35.61 -26.05
CA ALA A 301 6.19 -35.48 -27.17
C ALA A 301 4.83 -34.90 -26.72
N ILE A 302 4.27 -35.42 -25.63
CA ILE A 302 3.07 -34.87 -25.03
C ILE A 302 3.30 -33.40 -24.59
N TRP A 303 4.45 -33.15 -23.97
CA TRP A 303 4.80 -31.80 -23.49
C TRP A 303 4.88 -30.80 -24.66
N PHE A 304 5.48 -31.19 -25.76
CA PHE A 304 5.54 -30.35 -26.94
C PHE A 304 4.15 -30.02 -27.51
N GLY A 305 3.22 -30.98 -27.51
CA GLY A 305 1.82 -30.73 -27.83
C GLY A 305 1.13 -29.77 -26.85
N VAL A 306 1.36 -29.97 -25.56
CA VAL A 306 0.78 -29.11 -24.50
C VAL A 306 1.35 -27.68 -24.57
N THR A 307 2.64 -27.49 -24.85
CA THR A 307 3.23 -26.16 -25.05
C THR A 307 2.64 -25.42 -26.25
N ALA A 308 2.32 -26.14 -27.35
CA ALA A 308 1.63 -25.56 -28.48
C ALA A 308 0.20 -25.08 -28.12
N ILE A 309 -0.52 -25.88 -27.32
CA ILE A 309 -1.84 -25.50 -26.80
C ILE A 309 -1.73 -24.31 -25.85
N ALA A 310 -0.78 -24.34 -24.92
CA ALA A 310 -0.57 -23.28 -23.93
C ALA A 310 -0.27 -21.94 -24.59
N SER A 311 0.57 -21.96 -25.64
CA SER A 311 0.87 -20.76 -26.46
C SER A 311 -0.37 -20.17 -27.13
N ARG A 312 -1.22 -21.02 -27.73
CA ARG A 312 -2.48 -20.57 -28.35
C ARG A 312 -3.47 -20.04 -27.31
N GLU A 313 -3.62 -20.72 -26.17
CA GLU A 313 -4.51 -20.30 -25.09
C GLU A 313 -4.02 -19.00 -24.41
N TYR A 314 -2.70 -18.78 -24.32
CA TYR A 314 -2.14 -17.53 -23.85
C TYR A 314 -2.55 -16.36 -24.73
N VAL A 315 -2.33 -16.45 -26.04
CA VAL A 315 -2.72 -15.43 -27.02
C VAL A 315 -4.22 -15.16 -26.96
N ARG A 316 -5.02 -16.23 -26.89
CA ARG A 316 -6.48 -16.13 -26.79
C ARG A 316 -6.93 -15.46 -25.50
N ALA A 317 -6.38 -15.87 -24.35
CA ALA A 317 -6.72 -15.32 -23.07
C ALA A 317 -6.31 -13.86 -22.95
N PHE A 318 -5.13 -13.49 -23.47
CA PHE A 318 -4.65 -12.11 -23.50
C PHE A 318 -5.56 -11.23 -24.36
N ARG A 319 -5.93 -11.68 -25.56
CA ARG A 319 -6.88 -10.98 -26.44
C ARG A 319 -8.25 -10.80 -25.80
N VAL A 320 -8.78 -11.83 -25.11
CA VAL A 320 -10.03 -11.72 -24.35
C VAL A 320 -9.87 -10.76 -23.16
N GLY A 321 -8.75 -10.83 -22.47
CA GLY A 321 -8.43 -9.95 -21.34
C GLY A 321 -8.37 -8.47 -21.73
N LEU A 322 -7.79 -8.15 -22.89
CA LEU A 322 -7.82 -6.79 -23.45
C LEU A 322 -9.25 -6.33 -23.78
N LYS A 323 -10.07 -7.20 -24.40
CA LYS A 323 -11.49 -6.87 -24.68
C LYS A 323 -12.31 -6.65 -23.41
N GLN A 324 -12.08 -7.46 -22.37
CA GLN A 324 -12.79 -7.39 -21.10
C GLN A 324 -12.18 -6.42 -20.09
N ARG A 325 -11.07 -5.75 -20.41
CA ARG A 325 -10.29 -4.85 -19.53
C ARG A 325 -9.88 -5.50 -18.20
N THR A 326 -9.65 -6.79 -18.20
CA THR A 326 -9.21 -7.54 -17.03
C THR A 326 -7.69 -7.54 -16.87
N VAL A 327 -6.95 -7.10 -17.88
CA VAL A 327 -5.51 -6.84 -17.82
C VAL A 327 -5.32 -5.52 -17.09
N ASP A 328 -4.71 -5.56 -15.92
CA ASP A 328 -4.49 -4.37 -15.09
C ASP A 328 -3.38 -3.49 -15.70
N ALA A 329 -3.74 -2.27 -16.09
CA ALA A 329 -2.81 -1.32 -16.69
C ALA A 329 -1.67 -0.91 -15.72
N SER A 330 -1.90 -0.99 -14.40
CA SER A 330 -0.90 -0.68 -13.36
C SER A 330 0.09 -1.81 -13.10
N VAL A 331 -0.20 -3.03 -13.55
CA VAL A 331 0.76 -4.14 -13.51
C VAL A 331 1.77 -3.86 -14.61
N ALA A 332 3.07 -3.76 -14.22
CA ALA A 332 4.15 -3.70 -15.19
C ALA A 332 4.04 -4.94 -16.11
N VAL A 333 3.35 -4.76 -17.23
CA VAL A 333 3.31 -5.76 -18.31
C VAL A 333 4.72 -5.80 -18.83
N ASP A 334 5.34 -6.97 -18.85
CA ASP A 334 6.65 -7.10 -19.49
C ASP A 334 6.47 -6.92 -21.02
N LEU A 335 6.46 -5.65 -21.44
CA LEU A 335 6.39 -5.24 -22.84
C LEU A 335 7.68 -5.56 -23.61
N SER A 336 8.60 -6.28 -22.98
CA SER A 336 9.77 -6.82 -23.68
C SER A 336 9.44 -8.07 -24.51
N ASP A 337 8.29 -8.71 -24.26
CA ASP A 337 7.83 -9.85 -25.05
C ASP A 337 7.17 -9.41 -26.36
N VAL A 338 7.73 -9.86 -27.49
CA VAL A 338 7.24 -9.51 -28.83
C VAL A 338 5.77 -9.90 -29.03
N THR A 339 5.36 -11.07 -28.52
CA THR A 339 3.98 -11.57 -28.70
C THR A 339 2.96 -10.68 -28.00
N THR A 340 3.29 -10.23 -26.78
CA THR A 340 2.44 -9.31 -26.00
C THR A 340 2.35 -7.95 -26.67
N LEU A 341 3.47 -7.45 -27.18
CA LEU A 341 3.53 -6.17 -27.88
C LEU A 341 2.75 -6.21 -29.20
N GLU A 342 2.91 -7.26 -30.00
CA GLU A 342 2.14 -7.44 -31.26
C GLU A 342 0.63 -7.46 -30.98
N LEU A 343 0.16 -8.13 -29.93
CA LEU A 343 -1.25 -8.17 -29.55
C LEU A 343 -1.79 -6.80 -29.11
N LEU A 344 -0.98 -6.00 -28.42
CA LEU A 344 -1.35 -4.64 -28.05
C LEU A 344 -1.45 -3.74 -29.29
N LEU A 345 -0.46 -3.81 -30.19
CA LEU A 345 -0.46 -3.04 -31.44
C LEU A 345 -1.60 -3.48 -32.37
N GLU A 346 -1.87 -4.78 -32.50
CA GLU A 346 -3.05 -5.30 -33.22
C GLU A 346 -4.36 -4.72 -32.64
N SER A 347 -4.43 -4.64 -31.30
CA SER A 347 -5.61 -4.14 -30.61
C SER A 347 -5.81 -2.64 -30.75
N LEU A 348 -4.78 -1.85 -31.06
CA LEU A 348 -4.91 -0.42 -31.39
C LEU A 348 -5.64 -0.19 -32.72
N GLY A 349 -5.62 -1.17 -33.63
CA GLY A 349 -6.38 -1.14 -34.88
C GLY A 349 -7.83 -1.61 -34.74
N SER A 350 -8.32 -1.87 -33.52
CA SER A 350 -9.71 -2.32 -33.28
C SER A 350 -10.70 -1.16 -33.44
N SER A 351 -11.89 -1.46 -33.93
CA SER A 351 -13.02 -0.51 -33.96
C SER A 351 -13.68 -0.31 -32.57
N ASP A 352 -13.35 -1.14 -31.59
CA ASP A 352 -13.84 -0.97 -30.22
C ASP A 352 -13.04 0.11 -29.49
N ARG A 353 -13.63 1.32 -29.37
CA ARG A 353 -13.11 2.47 -28.63
C ARG A 353 -12.51 2.09 -27.27
N ARG A 354 -13.24 1.27 -26.52
CA ARG A 354 -12.87 0.91 -25.14
C ARG A 354 -11.62 0.04 -25.09
N GLN A 355 -11.44 -0.82 -26.08
CA GLN A 355 -10.26 -1.66 -26.22
C GLN A 355 -9.04 -0.82 -26.59
N VAL A 356 -9.20 0.12 -27.54
CA VAL A 356 -8.12 1.02 -27.97
C VAL A 356 -7.67 1.90 -26.82
N LEU A 357 -8.56 2.54 -26.10
CA LEU A 357 -8.24 3.38 -24.92
C LEU A 357 -7.50 2.57 -23.85
N HIS A 358 -7.95 1.34 -23.57
CA HIS A 358 -7.26 0.48 -22.60
C HIS A 358 -5.84 0.10 -23.04
N CYS A 359 -5.63 -0.17 -24.31
CA CYS A 359 -4.29 -0.43 -24.86
C CYS A 359 -3.39 0.81 -24.79
N LEU A 360 -3.92 2.00 -25.06
CA LEU A 360 -3.20 3.27 -24.94
C LEU A 360 -2.79 3.50 -23.47
N ASP A 361 -3.68 3.22 -22.51
CA ASP A 361 -3.38 3.36 -21.08
C ASP A 361 -2.30 2.36 -20.62
N ILE A 362 -2.33 1.11 -21.11
CA ILE A 362 -1.28 0.13 -20.82
C ILE A 362 0.06 0.60 -21.35
N LEU A 363 0.13 1.07 -22.60
CA LEU A 363 1.37 1.56 -23.20
C LEU A 363 1.92 2.78 -22.45
N ALA A 364 1.07 3.75 -22.14
CA ALA A 364 1.46 4.95 -21.40
C ALA A 364 1.94 4.61 -19.98
N ALA A 365 1.20 3.78 -19.23
CA ALA A 365 1.54 3.39 -17.85
C ALA A 365 2.87 2.62 -17.76
N ASN A 366 3.28 1.94 -18.82
CA ASN A 366 4.55 1.21 -18.89
C ASN A 366 5.68 2.00 -19.60
N GLY A 367 5.50 3.31 -19.83
CA GLY A 367 6.51 4.16 -20.45
C GLY A 367 6.80 3.84 -21.92
N ARG A 368 5.87 3.18 -22.60
CA ARG A 368 5.99 2.78 -24.03
C ARG A 368 5.07 3.61 -24.95
N GLY A 369 4.83 4.86 -24.58
CA GLY A 369 4.10 5.80 -25.42
C GLY A 369 4.75 6.02 -26.81
N ASP A 370 6.08 5.76 -26.93
CA ASP A 370 6.85 5.78 -28.17
C ASP A 370 6.27 4.85 -29.24
N LEU A 371 5.56 3.80 -28.85
CA LEU A 371 4.94 2.83 -29.76
C LEU A 371 3.53 3.23 -30.21
N VAL A 372 2.97 4.31 -29.66
CA VAL A 372 1.64 4.77 -30.06
C VAL A 372 1.70 5.37 -31.47
N PRO A 373 0.96 4.78 -32.45
CA PRO A 373 0.98 5.30 -33.81
C PRO A 373 0.30 6.67 -33.89
N PRO A 374 0.97 7.72 -34.45
CA PRO A 374 0.33 9.02 -34.65
C PRO A 374 -0.92 8.96 -35.54
N LEU A 375 -1.09 7.90 -36.33
CA LEU A 375 -2.29 7.65 -37.13
C LEU A 375 -3.59 7.55 -36.31
N LEU A 376 -3.50 7.23 -35.02
CA LEU A 376 -4.65 7.23 -34.13
C LEU A 376 -5.26 8.63 -33.90
N LEU A 377 -4.56 9.69 -34.28
CA LEU A 377 -5.13 11.03 -34.40
C LEU A 377 -6.28 11.11 -35.43
N TYR A 378 -6.39 10.14 -36.33
CA TYR A 378 -7.44 10.05 -37.36
C TYR A 378 -8.52 9.00 -36.99
N HIS A 379 -8.49 8.46 -35.77
CA HIS A 379 -9.51 7.52 -35.33
C HIS A 379 -10.90 8.16 -35.30
N ASP A 380 -11.95 7.39 -35.62
CA ASP A 380 -13.34 7.88 -35.69
C ASP A 380 -13.82 8.43 -34.33
N GLU A 381 -13.43 7.79 -33.21
CA GLU A 381 -13.83 8.18 -31.87
C GLU A 381 -12.97 9.32 -31.31
N PRO A 382 -13.60 10.45 -30.89
CA PRO A 382 -12.86 11.61 -30.37
C PRO A 382 -12.06 11.33 -29.10
N GLU A 383 -12.54 10.47 -28.20
CA GLU A 383 -11.84 10.10 -26.98
C GLU A 383 -10.47 9.41 -27.28
N VAL A 384 -10.40 8.63 -28.35
CA VAL A 384 -9.14 8.00 -28.79
C VAL A 384 -8.19 9.06 -29.31
N ARG A 385 -8.67 10.02 -30.09
CA ARG A 385 -7.87 11.15 -30.58
C ARG A 385 -7.33 11.99 -29.42
N LEU A 386 -8.19 12.32 -28.46
CA LEU A 386 -7.80 13.07 -27.22
C LEU A 386 -6.72 12.32 -26.43
N ARG A 387 -6.92 11.04 -26.20
CA ARG A 387 -5.92 10.24 -25.44
C ARG A 387 -4.61 10.15 -26.18
N THR A 388 -4.64 10.03 -27.49
CA THR A 388 -3.45 10.01 -28.36
C THR A 388 -2.70 11.35 -28.30
N LEU A 389 -3.42 12.48 -28.38
CA LEU A 389 -2.84 13.82 -28.22
C LEU A 389 -2.10 13.95 -26.88
N GLY A 390 -2.72 13.52 -25.79
CA GLY A 390 -2.11 13.57 -24.46
C GLY A 390 -0.80 12.74 -24.39
N ILE A 391 -0.79 11.53 -24.91
CA ILE A 391 0.41 10.67 -24.92
C ILE A 391 1.51 11.29 -25.77
N LEU A 392 1.19 11.83 -26.94
CA LEU A 392 2.18 12.47 -27.83
C LEU A 392 2.75 13.76 -27.22
N ALA A 393 1.93 14.50 -26.45
CA ALA A 393 2.37 15.66 -25.69
C ALA A 393 3.38 15.27 -24.60
N ASP A 394 3.08 14.23 -23.82
CA ASP A 394 3.95 13.73 -22.74
C ASP A 394 5.32 13.28 -23.26
N LEU A 395 5.38 12.84 -24.50
CA LEU A 395 6.62 12.40 -25.17
C LEU A 395 7.43 13.56 -25.78
N GLY A 396 6.85 14.74 -25.92
CA GLY A 396 7.50 15.89 -26.54
C GLY A 396 7.89 15.67 -28.01
N ARG A 397 7.13 14.87 -28.76
CA ARG A 397 7.40 14.50 -30.15
C ARG A 397 7.07 15.63 -31.11
N VAL A 398 8.04 16.50 -31.36
CA VAL A 398 7.91 17.65 -32.29
C VAL A 398 7.68 17.20 -33.76
N ASP A 399 8.16 16.01 -34.14
CA ASP A 399 8.01 15.46 -35.48
C ASP A 399 6.54 15.24 -35.90
N VAL A 400 5.63 15.08 -34.94
CA VAL A 400 4.20 14.89 -35.20
C VAL A 400 3.39 16.19 -35.20
N ALA A 401 4.01 17.33 -34.94
CA ALA A 401 3.33 18.63 -34.90
C ALA A 401 2.48 18.92 -36.16
N PRO A 402 2.90 18.64 -37.40
CA PRO A 402 2.07 18.85 -38.58
C PRO A 402 0.79 18.00 -38.61
N LEU A 403 0.79 16.83 -37.96
CA LEU A 403 -0.40 15.97 -37.84
C LEU A 403 -1.36 16.50 -36.78
N ILE A 404 -0.83 17.06 -35.69
CA ILE A 404 -1.62 17.69 -34.63
C ILE A 404 -2.22 19.00 -35.16
N GLU A 405 -1.49 19.78 -35.97
CA GLU A 405 -1.99 21.01 -36.60
C GLU A 405 -3.25 20.76 -37.43
N ARG A 406 -3.33 19.63 -38.14
CA ARG A 406 -4.53 19.24 -38.88
C ARG A 406 -5.72 19.01 -37.94
N ARG A 407 -5.50 18.68 -36.67
CA ARG A 407 -6.57 18.50 -35.66
C ARG A 407 -7.13 19.83 -35.16
N LEU A 408 -6.53 20.98 -35.48
CA LEU A 408 -7.16 22.29 -35.28
C LEU A 408 -8.49 22.46 -36.05
N GLY A 409 -8.71 21.67 -37.11
CA GLY A 409 -9.94 21.59 -37.87
C GLY A 409 -10.80 20.37 -37.53
N ASP A 410 -10.58 19.70 -36.40
CA ASP A 410 -11.34 18.51 -36.02
C ASP A 410 -12.84 18.81 -35.82
N SER A 411 -13.71 17.83 -36.11
CA SER A 411 -15.15 17.96 -35.89
C SER A 411 -15.52 18.15 -34.42
N ASP A 412 -14.75 17.55 -33.53
CA ASP A 412 -14.98 17.59 -32.09
C ASP A 412 -14.24 18.79 -31.45
N PRO A 413 -14.93 19.67 -30.68
CA PRO A 413 -14.32 20.85 -30.10
C PRO A 413 -13.32 20.55 -29.02
N GLU A 414 -13.47 19.45 -28.24
CA GLU A 414 -12.51 19.05 -27.22
C GLU A 414 -11.18 18.63 -27.85
N VAL A 415 -11.23 17.93 -29.00
CA VAL A 415 -10.04 17.55 -29.78
C VAL A 415 -9.34 18.79 -30.31
N ARG A 416 -10.10 19.79 -30.83
CA ARG A 416 -9.52 21.07 -31.27
C ARG A 416 -8.83 21.81 -30.13
N ALA A 417 -9.49 21.92 -28.98
CA ALA A 417 -8.93 22.57 -27.80
C ALA A 417 -7.67 21.88 -27.28
N GLU A 418 -7.65 20.53 -27.27
CA GLU A 418 -6.47 19.77 -26.86
C GLU A 418 -5.33 19.92 -27.88
N ALA A 419 -5.63 19.89 -29.16
CA ALA A 419 -4.63 20.13 -30.21
C ALA A 419 -3.94 21.50 -30.05
N ILE A 420 -4.70 22.55 -29.71
CA ILE A 420 -4.15 23.88 -29.38
C ILE A 420 -3.19 23.79 -28.20
N ARG A 421 -3.60 23.15 -27.09
CA ARG A 421 -2.77 23.02 -25.88
C ARG A 421 -1.46 22.28 -26.16
N VAL A 422 -1.54 21.18 -26.90
CA VAL A 422 -0.37 20.38 -27.24
C VAL A 422 0.58 21.14 -28.17
N LEU A 423 0.08 21.79 -29.22
CA LEU A 423 0.90 22.61 -30.14
C LEU A 423 1.55 23.79 -29.42
N ALA A 424 0.81 24.49 -28.54
CA ALA A 424 1.35 25.58 -27.73
C ALA A 424 2.52 25.10 -26.85
N GLY A 425 2.42 23.91 -26.27
CA GLY A 425 3.51 23.30 -25.49
C GLY A 425 4.72 22.88 -26.32
N MET A 426 4.52 22.49 -27.59
CA MET A 426 5.58 22.00 -28.48
C MET A 426 6.30 23.13 -29.25
N GLN A 427 5.57 24.09 -29.75
CA GLN A 427 6.07 25.12 -30.70
C GLN A 427 6.13 26.54 -30.11
N GLY A 428 5.44 26.76 -28.95
CA GLY A 428 5.49 28.07 -28.29
C GLY A 428 5.01 29.23 -29.17
N LYS A 429 5.91 30.20 -29.45
CA LYS A 429 5.59 31.39 -30.23
C LYS A 429 5.19 31.13 -31.68
N ASP A 430 5.69 30.08 -32.27
CA ASP A 430 5.50 29.83 -33.71
C ASP A 430 4.04 29.53 -34.07
N VAL A 431 3.24 29.09 -33.08
CA VAL A 431 1.84 28.72 -33.27
C VAL A 431 0.87 29.89 -33.01
N CYS A 432 1.33 31.01 -32.44
CA CYS A 432 0.46 32.13 -32.02
C CYS A 432 -0.39 32.70 -33.16
N GLN A 433 0.18 32.85 -34.35
CA GLN A 433 -0.55 33.38 -35.51
C GLN A 433 -1.74 32.47 -35.92
N LEU A 434 -1.62 31.16 -35.73
CA LEU A 434 -2.70 30.20 -36.01
C LEU A 434 -3.79 30.25 -34.94
N MET A 435 -3.52 30.85 -33.78
CA MET A 435 -4.47 30.90 -32.66
C MET A 435 -5.35 32.17 -32.69
N LEU A 436 -4.95 33.24 -33.35
CA LEU A 436 -5.75 34.46 -33.43
C LEU A 436 -7.18 34.24 -33.95
N PRO A 437 -7.40 33.53 -35.06
CA PRO A 437 -8.76 33.30 -35.53
C PRO A 437 -9.59 32.44 -34.56
N ARG A 438 -8.93 31.67 -33.68
CA ARG A 438 -9.59 30.76 -32.71
C ARG A 438 -10.18 31.49 -31.50
N LEU A 439 -9.81 32.76 -31.29
CA LEU A 439 -10.44 33.60 -30.26
C LEU A 439 -11.91 33.92 -30.55
N GLU A 440 -12.32 33.86 -31.82
CA GLU A 440 -13.71 34.07 -32.25
C GLU A 440 -14.50 32.79 -32.52
N GLU A 441 -13.91 31.63 -32.23
CA GLU A 441 -14.58 30.34 -32.46
C GLU A 441 -15.79 30.16 -31.56
N GLY A 442 -16.86 29.51 -32.07
CA GLY A 442 -18.10 29.33 -31.34
C GLY A 442 -17.98 28.52 -30.03
N ASP A 443 -17.04 27.57 -29.96
CA ASP A 443 -16.85 26.73 -28.79
C ASP A 443 -16.00 27.45 -27.72
N PRO A 444 -16.45 27.51 -26.46
CA PRO A 444 -15.75 28.21 -25.38
C PRO A 444 -14.44 27.51 -24.97
N GLY A 445 -14.34 26.19 -25.07
CA GLY A 445 -13.13 25.42 -24.75
C GLY A 445 -11.99 25.72 -25.74
N VAL A 446 -12.34 25.86 -27.04
CA VAL A 446 -11.38 26.23 -28.08
C VAL A 446 -10.89 27.66 -27.87
N ARG A 447 -11.81 28.60 -27.59
CA ARG A 447 -11.46 30.00 -27.26
C ARG A 447 -10.53 30.04 -26.04
N ALA A 448 -10.87 29.33 -24.98
CA ALA A 448 -10.08 29.26 -23.76
C ALA A 448 -8.67 28.69 -23.99
N ALA A 449 -8.54 27.67 -24.82
CA ALA A 449 -7.23 27.10 -25.19
C ALA A 449 -6.39 28.09 -26.02
N ALA A 450 -7.01 28.81 -26.97
CA ALA A 450 -6.35 29.85 -27.74
C ALA A 450 -5.90 31.01 -26.86
N VAL A 451 -6.75 31.43 -25.92
CA VAL A 451 -6.41 32.47 -24.91
C VAL A 451 -5.16 32.05 -24.12
N ALA A 452 -5.13 30.80 -23.62
CA ALA A 452 -3.99 30.33 -22.85
C ALA A 452 -2.69 30.29 -23.66
N CYS A 453 -2.76 29.92 -24.94
CA CYS A 453 -1.61 29.97 -25.85
C CYS A 453 -1.10 31.40 -26.05
N LEU A 454 -2.00 32.30 -26.45
CA LEU A 454 -1.64 33.71 -26.75
C LEU A 454 -1.18 34.46 -25.53
N ALA A 455 -1.75 34.21 -24.35
CA ALA A 455 -1.32 34.85 -23.10
C ALA A 455 0.08 34.37 -22.66
N ASN A 456 0.49 33.14 -23.02
CA ASN A 456 1.82 32.63 -22.64
C ASN A 456 2.91 32.95 -23.65
N TYR A 457 2.58 33.04 -24.93
CA TYR A 457 3.57 33.06 -26.01
C TYR A 457 3.38 34.20 -27.02
N GLY A 458 2.24 34.89 -26.98
CA GLY A 458 1.91 35.99 -27.87
C GLY A 458 2.72 37.26 -27.58
N ASP A 459 2.65 38.21 -28.53
CA ASP A 459 3.11 39.58 -28.30
C ASP A 459 2.12 40.38 -27.43
N GLU A 460 2.44 41.64 -27.13
CA GLU A 460 1.63 42.49 -26.26
C GLU A 460 0.20 42.69 -26.79
N ALA A 461 0.03 42.82 -28.11
CA ALA A 461 -1.27 42.99 -28.73
C ALA A 461 -2.11 41.72 -28.66
N MET A 462 -1.50 40.59 -28.96
CA MET A 462 -2.15 39.25 -28.85
C MET A 462 -2.54 38.94 -27.41
N THR A 463 -1.69 39.27 -26.44
CA THR A 463 -1.97 39.09 -25.01
C THR A 463 -3.14 39.97 -24.55
N ALA A 464 -3.23 41.21 -25.03
CA ALA A 464 -4.33 42.12 -24.72
C ALA A 464 -5.68 41.58 -25.27
N ASP A 465 -5.70 41.08 -26.52
CA ASP A 465 -6.87 40.48 -27.11
C ASP A 465 -7.30 39.19 -26.37
N ALA A 466 -6.35 38.34 -26.05
CA ALA A 466 -6.58 37.11 -25.26
C ALA A 466 -7.16 37.45 -23.88
N THR A 467 -6.62 38.50 -23.21
CA THR A 467 -7.11 38.94 -21.90
C THR A 467 -8.55 39.43 -21.99
N ARG A 468 -8.88 40.23 -23.01
CA ARG A 468 -10.26 40.68 -23.23
C ARG A 468 -11.23 39.52 -23.41
N VAL A 469 -10.89 38.52 -24.21
CA VAL A 469 -11.72 37.34 -24.43
C VAL A 469 -11.88 36.54 -23.15
N LEU A 470 -10.80 36.35 -22.37
CA LEU A 470 -10.81 35.67 -21.10
C LEU A 470 -11.76 36.30 -20.08
N LEU A 471 -11.71 37.64 -19.95
CA LEU A 471 -12.59 38.38 -19.04
C LEU A 471 -14.07 38.21 -19.43
N ASN A 472 -14.37 38.19 -20.71
CA ASN A 472 -15.73 37.92 -21.20
C ASN A 472 -16.20 36.48 -20.88
N LEU A 473 -15.30 35.49 -21.05
CA LEU A 473 -15.62 34.10 -20.72
C LEU A 473 -15.82 33.91 -19.20
N LEU A 474 -15.08 34.62 -18.36
CA LEU A 474 -15.25 34.57 -16.89
C LEU A 474 -16.54 35.24 -16.41
N ALA A 475 -17.04 36.21 -17.11
CA ALA A 475 -18.27 36.93 -16.79
C ALA A 475 -19.51 36.31 -17.38
N ASP A 476 -19.39 35.20 -18.11
CA ASP A 476 -20.52 34.53 -18.77
C ASP A 476 -21.51 33.95 -17.76
N ALA A 477 -22.80 33.99 -18.11
CA ALA A 477 -23.89 33.47 -17.28
C ALA A 477 -23.82 31.93 -17.15
N GLU A 478 -23.32 31.24 -18.19
CA GLU A 478 -23.27 29.78 -18.20
C GLU A 478 -22.04 29.24 -17.44
N PRO A 479 -22.22 28.40 -16.39
CA PRO A 479 -21.10 27.85 -15.62
C PRO A 479 -20.09 27.06 -16.45
N ARG A 480 -20.54 26.38 -17.50
CA ARG A 480 -19.64 25.63 -18.39
C ARG A 480 -18.61 26.51 -19.07
N ILE A 481 -19.02 27.72 -19.50
CA ILE A 481 -18.14 28.69 -20.13
C ILE A 481 -17.13 29.22 -19.12
N ARG A 482 -17.58 29.54 -17.91
CA ARG A 482 -16.68 29.96 -16.82
C ARG A 482 -15.68 28.88 -16.43
N ILE A 483 -16.08 27.60 -16.45
CA ILE A 483 -15.16 26.46 -16.20
C ILE A 483 -14.03 26.45 -17.23
N GLU A 484 -14.33 26.62 -18.52
CA GLU A 484 -13.31 26.65 -19.56
C GLU A 484 -12.37 27.87 -19.42
N ALA A 485 -12.91 29.02 -19.04
CA ALA A 485 -12.11 30.18 -18.72
C ALA A 485 -11.16 29.96 -17.54
N VAL A 486 -11.64 29.30 -16.48
CA VAL A 486 -10.80 28.96 -15.31
C VAL A 486 -9.72 27.93 -15.67
N LYS A 487 -10.00 26.97 -16.55
CA LYS A 487 -8.97 26.06 -17.10
C LYS A 487 -7.88 26.83 -17.82
N ALA A 488 -8.23 27.82 -18.63
CA ALA A 488 -7.27 28.69 -19.32
C ALA A 488 -6.39 29.44 -18.32
N ILE A 489 -6.98 30.06 -17.28
CA ILE A 489 -6.20 30.75 -16.22
C ILE A 489 -5.20 29.78 -15.57
N GLY A 490 -5.60 28.55 -15.30
CA GLY A 490 -4.71 27.51 -14.73
C GLY A 490 -3.51 27.18 -15.61
N ALA A 491 -3.58 27.47 -16.92
CA ALA A 491 -2.52 27.24 -17.89
C ALA A 491 -1.65 28.50 -18.17
N VAL A 492 -2.10 29.69 -17.78
CA VAL A 492 -1.38 30.96 -18.04
C VAL A 492 -0.41 31.28 -16.91
N HIS A 493 0.77 31.79 -17.26
CA HIS A 493 1.86 32.16 -16.32
C HIS A 493 1.73 33.55 -15.71
N GLU A 494 0.88 34.43 -16.22
CA GLU A 494 0.83 35.83 -15.84
C GLU A 494 0.23 36.07 -14.44
N PRO A 495 0.87 36.89 -13.59
CA PRO A 495 0.37 37.22 -12.25
C PRO A 495 -1.02 37.88 -12.24
N LEU A 496 -1.37 38.61 -13.29
CA LEU A 496 -2.65 39.34 -13.44
C LEU A 496 -3.87 38.43 -13.24
N PHE A 497 -3.76 37.16 -13.56
CA PHE A 497 -4.86 36.20 -13.45
C PHE A 497 -4.98 35.52 -12.09
N GLN A 498 -4.04 35.72 -11.17
CA GLN A 498 -4.10 35.13 -9.81
C GLN A 498 -5.31 35.66 -9.05
N GLU A 499 -5.58 36.97 -9.15
CA GLU A 499 -6.73 37.58 -8.49
C GLU A 499 -8.07 37.03 -9.04
N ARG A 500 -8.13 36.83 -10.36
CA ARG A 500 -9.31 36.25 -11.02
C ARG A 500 -9.52 34.79 -10.62
N LEU A 501 -8.46 34.05 -10.41
CA LEU A 501 -8.53 32.69 -9.91
C LEU A 501 -9.06 32.63 -8.47
N ILE A 502 -8.65 33.59 -7.62
CA ILE A 502 -9.20 33.73 -6.26
C ILE A 502 -10.69 34.07 -6.32
N GLN A 503 -11.11 34.99 -7.20
CA GLN A 503 -12.53 35.33 -7.39
C GLN A 503 -13.36 34.11 -7.81
N SER A 504 -12.81 33.24 -8.67
CA SER A 504 -13.47 31.99 -9.10
C SER A 504 -13.68 30.97 -7.96
N LEU A 505 -12.96 31.07 -6.85
CA LEU A 505 -13.20 30.24 -5.66
C LEU A 505 -14.49 30.63 -4.91
N TYR A 506 -15.05 31.81 -5.19
CA TYR A 506 -16.30 32.30 -4.63
C TYR A 506 -17.48 32.21 -5.63
N ASP A 507 -17.30 31.50 -6.75
CA ASP A 507 -18.37 31.32 -7.73
C ASP A 507 -19.59 30.61 -7.14
N SER A 508 -20.77 30.93 -7.65
CA SER A 508 -22.03 30.28 -7.26
C SER A 508 -22.10 28.80 -7.66
N ASP A 509 -21.40 28.41 -8.73
CA ASP A 509 -21.37 27.06 -9.25
C ASP A 509 -20.22 26.23 -8.69
N VAL A 510 -20.56 25.04 -8.16
CA VAL A 510 -19.59 24.13 -7.56
C VAL A 510 -18.56 23.60 -8.57
N GLY A 511 -18.93 23.47 -9.84
CA GLY A 511 -18.03 23.02 -10.90
C GLY A 511 -16.94 24.04 -11.18
N VAL A 512 -17.30 25.35 -11.19
CA VAL A 512 -16.33 26.45 -11.34
C VAL A 512 -15.35 26.48 -10.15
N ILE A 513 -15.86 26.34 -8.91
CA ILE A 513 -15.02 26.26 -7.71
C ILE A 513 -14.05 25.08 -7.80
N LYS A 514 -14.53 23.89 -8.16
CA LYS A 514 -13.67 22.70 -8.31
C LYS A 514 -12.58 22.90 -9.34
N GLU A 515 -12.92 23.49 -10.47
CA GLU A 515 -11.92 23.78 -11.50
C GLU A 515 -10.91 24.84 -11.05
N ALA A 516 -11.34 25.86 -10.29
CA ALA A 516 -10.44 26.87 -9.72
C ALA A 516 -9.46 26.22 -8.72
N VAL A 517 -9.93 25.34 -7.86
CA VAL A 517 -9.07 24.58 -6.94
C VAL A 517 -8.09 23.68 -7.72
N ALA A 518 -8.57 22.99 -8.77
CA ALA A 518 -7.71 22.17 -9.64
C ALA A 518 -6.67 23.01 -10.38
N ALA A 519 -7.05 24.20 -10.85
CA ALA A 519 -6.13 25.16 -11.48
C ALA A 519 -5.03 25.62 -10.52
N ILE A 520 -5.38 25.96 -9.27
CA ILE A 520 -4.39 26.29 -8.23
C ILE A 520 -3.43 25.12 -8.02
N ARG A 521 -3.92 23.90 -7.88
CA ARG A 521 -3.09 22.71 -7.67
C ARG A 521 -2.13 22.46 -8.82
N ARG A 522 -2.54 22.66 -10.07
CA ARG A 522 -1.65 22.57 -11.25
C ARG A 522 -0.55 23.64 -11.23
N ARG A 523 -0.87 24.84 -10.75
CA ARG A 523 0.09 25.95 -10.66
C ARG A 523 1.14 25.77 -9.58
N VAL A 524 0.82 25.07 -8.48
CA VAL A 524 1.79 24.80 -7.40
C VAL A 524 3.08 24.17 -7.93
N GLY A 525 2.98 23.24 -8.88
CA GLY A 525 4.15 22.59 -9.49
C GLY A 525 5.02 23.51 -10.35
N ARG A 526 4.49 24.66 -10.76
CA ARG A 526 5.17 25.64 -11.63
C ARG A 526 5.57 26.91 -10.90
N ASP A 527 4.62 27.53 -10.20
CA ASP A 527 4.75 28.85 -9.60
C ASP A 527 5.17 28.78 -8.11
N GLY A 528 5.16 27.57 -7.52
CA GLY A 528 5.46 27.36 -6.10
C GLY A 528 4.31 27.75 -5.17
N PHE A 529 4.66 28.01 -3.91
CA PHE A 529 3.72 28.36 -2.85
C PHE A 529 3.28 29.83 -2.97
N ASN A 530 1.96 30.05 -3.06
CA ASN A 530 1.37 31.38 -2.96
C ASN A 530 0.41 31.46 -1.76
N PRO A 531 0.75 32.26 -0.73
CA PRO A 531 -0.05 32.36 0.51
C PRO A 531 -1.45 32.94 0.31
N LEU A 532 -1.70 33.69 -0.76
CA LEU A 532 -3.00 34.32 -1.02
C LEU A 532 -4.15 33.32 -1.23
N TYR A 533 -3.85 32.11 -1.67
CA TYR A 533 -4.86 31.07 -1.84
C TYR A 533 -5.28 30.38 -0.53
N VAL A 534 -4.42 30.39 0.50
CA VAL A 534 -4.59 29.58 1.70
C VAL A 534 -5.87 29.92 2.48
N PRO A 535 -6.17 31.20 2.78
CA PRO A 535 -7.38 31.55 3.54
C PRO A 535 -8.66 31.10 2.84
N THR A 536 -8.75 31.29 1.53
CA THR A 536 -9.92 30.90 0.75
C THR A 536 -10.08 29.38 0.67
N LEU A 537 -8.96 28.64 0.48
CA LEU A 537 -8.99 27.17 0.50
C LEU A 537 -9.39 26.64 1.86
N ILE A 538 -8.98 27.28 2.96
CA ILE A 538 -9.42 26.93 4.32
C ILE A 538 -10.93 27.16 4.44
N ALA A 539 -11.46 28.30 4.00
CA ALA A 539 -12.89 28.59 4.02
C ALA A 539 -13.71 27.53 3.23
N LEU A 540 -13.18 27.05 2.11
CA LEU A 540 -13.80 26.00 1.31
C LEU A 540 -13.85 24.63 2.01
N LEU A 541 -13.08 24.40 3.09
CA LEU A 541 -13.20 23.17 3.88
C LEU A 541 -14.57 23.00 4.55
N GLN A 542 -15.34 24.07 4.72
CA GLN A 542 -16.72 24.00 5.19
C GLN A 542 -17.65 23.37 4.17
N ASN A 543 -17.42 23.62 2.88
CA ASN A 543 -18.28 23.14 1.81
C ASN A 543 -18.04 21.63 1.56
N ARG A 544 -19.00 20.80 1.90
CA ARG A 544 -18.89 19.34 1.78
C ARG A 544 -18.62 18.86 0.34
N ARG A 545 -19.04 19.64 -0.68
CA ARG A 545 -18.92 19.28 -2.10
C ARG A 545 -17.53 19.50 -2.67
N VAL A 546 -16.71 20.38 -2.04
CA VAL A 546 -15.36 20.76 -2.51
C VAL A 546 -14.28 20.59 -1.46
N ARG A 547 -14.66 20.16 -0.25
CA ARG A 547 -13.74 19.97 0.90
C ARG A 547 -12.55 19.09 0.58
N HIS A 548 -12.76 18.03 -0.19
CA HIS A 548 -11.70 17.09 -0.53
C HIS A 548 -10.67 17.76 -1.42
N GLU A 549 -11.12 18.39 -2.48
CA GLU A 549 -10.29 19.08 -3.46
C GLU A 549 -9.53 20.26 -2.83
N ALA A 550 -10.21 21.05 -1.99
CA ALA A 550 -9.58 22.15 -1.27
C ALA A 550 -8.45 21.68 -0.35
N ARG A 551 -8.68 20.59 0.38
CA ARG A 551 -7.64 20.00 1.22
C ARG A 551 -6.47 19.46 0.39
N GLU A 552 -6.72 18.78 -0.72
CA GLU A 552 -5.65 18.32 -1.62
C GLU A 552 -4.83 19.50 -2.17
N ALA A 553 -5.46 20.65 -2.44
CA ALA A 553 -4.75 21.83 -2.88
C ALA A 553 -3.86 22.39 -1.76
N LEU A 554 -4.35 22.44 -0.50
CA LEU A 554 -3.54 22.84 0.66
C LEU A 554 -2.34 21.90 0.87
N VAL A 555 -2.55 20.59 0.73
CA VAL A 555 -1.50 19.58 0.84
C VAL A 555 -0.47 19.69 -0.28
N ALA A 556 -0.91 20.03 -1.49
CA ALA A 556 -0.01 20.18 -2.64
C ALA A 556 1.04 21.32 -2.44
N PHE A 557 0.75 22.32 -1.63
CA PHE A 557 1.73 23.36 -1.27
C PHE A 557 2.88 22.85 -0.38
N GLY A 558 2.74 21.66 0.21
CA GLY A 558 3.78 21.04 1.01
C GLY A 558 4.08 21.77 2.32
N GLU A 559 5.33 21.69 2.77
CA GLU A 559 5.78 22.25 4.06
C GLU A 559 5.58 23.77 4.19
N SER A 560 5.66 24.50 3.10
CA SER A 560 5.51 25.96 3.08
C SER A 560 4.14 26.42 3.60
N THR A 561 3.12 25.58 3.56
CA THR A 561 1.78 25.89 4.06
C THR A 561 1.63 25.69 5.57
N ILE A 562 2.46 24.84 6.20
CA ILE A 562 2.33 24.44 7.60
C ILE A 562 2.22 25.65 8.55
N PRO A 563 3.08 26.68 8.48
CA PRO A 563 3.01 27.84 9.39
C PRO A 563 1.65 28.54 9.35
N MET A 564 1.08 28.71 8.15
CA MET A 564 -0.24 29.31 8.00
C MET A 564 -1.35 28.42 8.54
N LEU A 565 -1.33 27.13 8.25
CA LEU A 565 -2.33 26.18 8.78
C LEU A 565 -2.30 26.13 10.30
N VAL A 566 -1.11 26.17 10.91
CA VAL A 566 -0.93 26.24 12.37
C VAL A 566 -1.45 27.56 12.92
N HIS A 567 -1.18 28.68 12.23
CA HIS A 567 -1.72 29.99 12.62
C HIS A 567 -3.25 29.97 12.70
N PHE A 568 -3.92 29.52 11.62
CA PHE A 568 -5.39 29.40 11.60
C PHE A 568 -5.92 28.37 12.60
N MET A 569 -5.19 27.30 12.85
CA MET A 569 -5.59 26.29 13.84
C MET A 569 -5.59 26.84 15.27
N ASN A 570 -4.67 27.75 15.59
CA ASN A 570 -4.46 28.25 16.94
C ASN A 570 -5.07 29.66 17.17
N HIS A 571 -5.52 30.35 16.11
CA HIS A 571 -6.07 31.70 16.23
C HIS A 571 -7.38 31.68 17.03
N PRO A 572 -7.55 32.52 18.08
CA PRO A 572 -8.73 32.49 18.96
C PRO A 572 -10.03 32.75 18.19
N ASP A 573 -10.05 33.71 17.27
CA ASP A 573 -11.26 34.14 16.56
C ASP A 573 -11.70 33.18 15.43
N GLU A 574 -10.86 32.18 15.08
CA GLU A 574 -11.24 31.24 14.06
C GLU A 574 -12.34 30.28 14.52
N PRO A 575 -13.35 30.00 13.67
CA PRO A 575 -14.42 29.08 13.99
C PRO A 575 -13.90 27.67 14.35
N LEU A 576 -14.51 27.00 15.33
CA LEU A 576 -14.11 25.67 15.77
C LEU A 576 -14.06 24.63 14.66
N TRP A 577 -14.93 24.74 13.65
CA TRP A 577 -14.91 23.82 12.52
C TRP A 577 -13.66 23.97 11.66
N VAL A 578 -13.12 25.19 11.51
CA VAL A 578 -11.83 25.46 10.83
C VAL A 578 -10.73 24.74 11.61
N LYS A 579 -10.60 25.05 12.91
CA LYS A 579 -9.58 24.48 13.77
C LYS A 579 -9.58 22.94 13.72
N ARG A 580 -10.76 22.33 13.66
CA ARG A 580 -10.93 20.85 13.61
C ARG A 580 -10.65 20.23 12.24
N ALA A 581 -10.75 20.99 11.16
CA ALA A 581 -10.49 20.50 9.79
C ALA A 581 -8.99 20.47 9.44
N LEU A 582 -8.20 21.35 10.04
CA LEU A 582 -6.79 21.58 9.68
C LEU A 582 -5.83 20.46 10.08
N PRO A 583 -5.95 19.77 11.24
CA PRO A 583 -5.02 18.69 11.60
C PRO A 583 -4.90 17.61 10.54
N LYS A 584 -6.00 17.25 9.87
CA LYS A 584 -5.99 16.27 8.79
C LYS A 584 -5.25 16.78 7.55
N ALA A 585 -5.37 18.07 7.22
CA ALA A 585 -4.64 18.67 6.11
C ALA A 585 -3.12 18.69 6.40
N ILE A 586 -2.74 19.08 7.62
CA ILE A 586 -1.33 19.06 8.06
C ILE A 586 -0.76 17.66 7.99
N ALA A 587 -1.48 16.65 8.51
CA ALA A 587 -1.01 15.26 8.48
C ALA A 587 -0.80 14.70 7.06
N GLN A 588 -1.66 15.08 6.11
CA GLN A 588 -1.57 14.64 4.73
C GLN A 588 -0.37 15.21 3.96
N ILE A 589 0.26 16.28 4.46
CA ILE A 589 1.54 16.77 3.95
C ILE A 589 2.64 15.72 4.16
N GLY A 590 2.56 14.94 5.24
CA GLY A 590 3.36 13.73 5.42
C GLY A 590 4.82 13.97 5.81
N THR A 591 5.21 15.17 6.26
CA THR A 591 6.60 15.52 6.60
C THR A 591 6.84 15.55 8.11
N MET A 592 8.11 15.56 8.49
CA MET A 592 8.51 15.70 9.90
C MET A 592 8.01 17.02 10.50
N ALA A 593 8.07 18.10 9.73
CA ALA A 593 7.58 19.41 10.17
C ALA A 593 6.07 19.38 10.46
N ALA A 594 5.29 18.63 9.67
CA ALA A 594 3.86 18.45 9.90
C ALA A 594 3.60 17.66 11.20
N ALA A 595 4.37 16.59 11.45
CA ALA A 595 4.23 15.80 12.67
C ALA A 595 4.58 16.62 13.92
N GLN A 596 5.67 17.41 13.86
CA GLN A 596 6.08 18.28 14.95
C GLN A 596 5.05 19.38 15.21
N ALA A 597 4.53 20.02 14.16
CA ALA A 597 3.49 21.04 14.28
C ALA A 597 2.22 20.54 14.97
N LEU A 598 1.80 19.29 14.69
CA LEU A 598 0.67 18.66 15.36
C LEU A 598 0.96 18.36 16.82
N LEU A 599 2.18 17.91 17.14
CA LEU A 599 2.61 17.62 18.51
C LEU A 599 2.71 18.90 19.34
N ASP A 600 3.25 19.98 18.78
CA ASP A 600 3.35 21.28 19.42
C ASP A 600 1.96 21.91 19.67
N GLY A 601 1.02 21.68 18.76
CA GLY A 601 -0.38 22.07 18.96
C GLY A 601 -1.04 21.39 20.15
N LEU A 602 -0.66 20.16 20.50
CA LEU A 602 -1.12 19.48 21.71
C LEU A 602 -0.64 20.16 22.98
N ARG A 603 0.54 20.83 22.95
CA ARG A 603 1.13 21.56 24.10
C ARG A 603 0.41 22.87 24.38
N GLN A 604 -0.11 23.53 23.34
CA GLN A 604 -0.69 24.88 23.45
C GLN A 604 -2.09 24.91 24.06
N GLY A 605 -2.57 23.81 24.62
CA GLY A 605 -3.80 23.81 25.41
C GLY A 605 -5.10 23.82 24.59
N SER A 606 -5.12 23.16 23.47
CA SER A 606 -6.29 23.09 22.59
C SER A 606 -7.52 22.43 23.25
N ASP A 607 -8.72 22.78 22.75
CA ASP A 607 -10.00 22.12 22.98
C ASP A 607 -9.87 20.59 22.84
N SER A 608 -10.63 19.82 23.61
CA SER A 608 -10.55 18.36 23.63
C SER A 608 -10.86 17.71 22.27
N PHE A 609 -11.73 18.32 21.47
CA PHE A 609 -12.01 17.87 20.11
C PHE A 609 -10.84 18.15 19.18
N LEU A 610 -10.23 19.33 19.27
CA LEU A 610 -9.06 19.67 18.46
C LEU A 610 -7.89 18.74 18.81
N ARG A 611 -7.65 18.52 20.11
CA ARG A 611 -6.64 17.56 20.59
C ARG A 611 -6.87 16.16 20.03
N ARG A 612 -8.10 15.68 20.06
CA ARG A 612 -8.45 14.39 19.45
C ARG A 612 -8.15 14.37 17.96
N LYS A 613 -8.47 15.45 17.23
CA LYS A 613 -8.18 15.56 15.81
C LYS A 613 -6.68 15.62 15.50
N GLN A 614 -5.89 16.23 16.35
CA GLN A 614 -4.43 16.23 16.25
C GLN A 614 -3.84 14.83 16.49
N VAL A 615 -4.33 14.10 17.52
CA VAL A 615 -3.90 12.71 17.75
C VAL A 615 -4.37 11.78 16.62
N GLU A 616 -5.62 11.93 16.12
CA GLU A 616 -6.11 11.20 14.94
C GLU A 616 -5.22 11.45 13.71
N ALA A 617 -4.80 12.70 13.53
CA ALA A 617 -3.94 13.12 12.42
C ALA A 617 -2.54 12.49 12.53
N LEU A 618 -1.93 12.50 13.71
CA LEU A 618 -0.64 11.84 13.96
C LEU A 618 -0.73 10.33 13.77
N THR A 619 -1.81 9.70 14.24
CA THR A 619 -2.05 8.27 14.04
C THR A 619 -2.23 7.93 12.56
N TRP A 620 -2.95 8.78 11.82
CA TRP A 620 -3.12 8.63 10.37
C TRP A 620 -1.78 8.64 9.63
N MET A 621 -0.84 9.51 10.03
CA MET A 621 0.51 9.55 9.46
C MET A 621 1.24 8.21 9.62
N LEU A 622 1.12 7.56 10.78
CA LEU A 622 1.70 6.23 11.02
C LEU A 622 1.11 5.15 10.11
N GLU A 623 -0.20 5.14 9.94
CA GLU A 623 -0.93 4.16 9.12
C GLU A 623 -0.56 4.28 7.64
N HIS A 624 -0.17 5.48 7.18
CA HIS A 624 0.20 5.76 5.79
C HIS A 624 1.72 5.79 5.54
N ASN A 625 2.49 5.10 6.39
CA ASN A 625 3.95 4.98 6.30
C ASN A 625 4.75 6.30 6.43
N HIS A 626 4.15 7.36 6.95
CA HIS A 626 4.83 8.58 7.32
C HIS A 626 5.37 8.49 8.74
N ARG A 627 6.28 7.54 9.00
CA ARG A 627 6.91 7.37 10.32
C ARG A 627 8.03 8.36 10.47
N HIS A 628 7.86 9.29 11.38
CA HIS A 628 8.88 10.27 11.74
C HIS A 628 9.38 10.00 13.16
N ALA A 629 10.67 10.23 13.38
CA ALA A 629 11.28 10.08 14.71
C ALA A 629 10.96 11.33 15.56
N LEU A 630 9.76 11.37 16.12
CA LEU A 630 9.38 12.40 17.10
C LEU A 630 10.19 12.22 18.38
N ASP A 631 10.44 13.33 19.10
CA ASP A 631 11.12 13.25 20.38
C ASP A 631 10.28 12.42 21.37
N ARG A 632 10.88 11.34 21.85
CA ARG A 632 10.25 10.42 22.78
C ARG A 632 9.84 11.09 24.10
N GLN A 633 10.64 12.03 24.58
CA GLN A 633 10.35 12.75 25.83
C GLN A 633 9.12 13.64 25.67
N ASP A 634 9.00 14.31 24.55
CA ASP A 634 7.86 15.16 24.22
C ASP A 634 6.54 14.39 24.18
N VAL A 635 6.53 13.25 23.50
CA VAL A 635 5.35 12.38 23.43
C VAL A 635 5.00 11.84 24.82
N GLN A 636 5.98 11.41 25.61
CA GLN A 636 5.77 10.94 26.97
C GLN A 636 5.20 12.02 27.88
N GLN A 637 5.66 13.25 27.72
CA GLN A 637 5.12 14.40 28.47
C GLN A 637 3.66 14.65 28.11
N GLN A 638 3.28 14.55 26.83
CA GLN A 638 1.89 14.69 26.41
C GLN A 638 1.01 13.57 26.96
N ILE A 639 1.49 12.33 26.96
CA ILE A 639 0.77 11.20 27.58
C ILE A 639 0.50 11.48 29.07
N ARG A 640 1.51 11.98 29.78
CA ARG A 640 1.42 12.31 31.19
C ARG A 640 0.36 13.41 31.44
N GLU A 641 0.35 14.45 30.65
CA GLU A 641 -0.63 15.53 30.77
C GLU A 641 -2.07 15.05 30.45
N VAL A 642 -2.24 14.19 29.43
CA VAL A 642 -3.55 13.60 29.14
C VAL A 642 -4.02 12.67 30.27
N ALA A 643 -3.11 11.89 30.88
CA ALA A 643 -3.40 11.04 32.02
C ALA A 643 -3.81 11.88 33.24
N ARG A 644 -3.13 13.01 33.49
CA ARG A 644 -3.50 13.98 34.53
C ARG A 644 -4.92 14.53 34.33
N ARG A 645 -5.27 14.91 33.11
CA ARG A 645 -6.62 15.39 32.75
C ARG A 645 -7.68 14.31 32.94
N PHE A 646 -7.37 13.06 32.56
CA PHE A 646 -8.25 11.93 32.85
C PHE A 646 -8.54 11.80 34.33
N GLN A 647 -7.51 11.85 35.20
CA GLN A 647 -7.63 11.71 36.64
C GLN A 647 -8.39 12.89 37.31
N ARG A 648 -8.20 14.12 36.80
CA ARG A 648 -9.01 15.28 37.27
C ARG A 648 -10.50 15.05 37.03
N ARG A 649 -10.88 14.51 35.86
CA ARG A 649 -12.27 14.22 35.51
C ARG A 649 -12.85 13.08 36.35
N LEU A 650 -12.03 12.06 36.62
CA LEU A 650 -12.43 10.97 37.50
C LEU A 650 -12.61 11.43 38.94
N ALA A 651 -11.74 12.32 39.44
CA ALA A 651 -11.87 12.93 40.76
C ALA A 651 -13.12 13.82 40.85
N ALA A 652 -13.44 14.59 39.82
CA ALA A 652 -14.66 15.40 39.75
C ALA A 652 -15.92 14.53 39.78
N LEU A 653 -15.97 13.44 38.99
CA LEU A 653 -17.08 12.49 39.03
C LEU A 653 -17.27 11.88 40.42
N ARG A 654 -16.19 11.58 41.14
CA ARG A 654 -16.24 11.08 42.50
C ARG A 654 -16.77 12.13 43.46
N GLY A 655 -16.33 13.39 43.33
CA GLY A 655 -16.79 14.52 44.09
C GLY A 655 -18.29 14.81 43.93
N LEU A 656 -18.81 14.62 42.71
CA LEU A 656 -20.23 14.74 42.37
C LEU A 656 -21.09 13.56 42.88
N GLY A 657 -20.48 12.56 43.53
CA GLY A 657 -21.18 11.45 44.13
C GLY A 657 -21.23 10.17 43.29
N LEU A 658 -20.31 10.00 42.35
CA LEU A 658 -20.11 8.71 41.71
C LEU A 658 -19.65 7.68 42.76
N HIS A 659 -20.58 6.87 43.22
CA HIS A 659 -20.29 5.75 44.10
C HIS A 659 -20.05 4.51 43.23
N ALA A 660 -18.82 4.05 43.18
CA ALA A 660 -18.52 2.73 42.65
C ALA A 660 -18.98 1.68 43.67
N LYS A 661 -20.21 1.24 43.63
CA LYS A 661 -20.58 -0.07 44.17
C LYS A 661 -20.19 -1.11 43.13
N GLY A 662 -19.11 -1.84 43.40
CA GLY A 662 -18.63 -2.93 42.60
C GLY A 662 -17.81 -2.43 41.41
N ASP A 663 -16.62 -2.94 41.34
CA ASP A 663 -15.71 -3.02 40.17
C ASP A 663 -15.93 -1.94 39.10
N LEU A 664 -15.26 -0.80 39.21
CA LEU A 664 -14.79 -0.11 38.04
C LEU A 664 -13.78 -1.06 37.36
N SER A 665 -14.32 -2.14 36.80
CA SER A 665 -13.55 -3.12 36.08
C SER A 665 -13.21 -2.54 34.74
N GLY A 666 -12.14 -1.75 34.68
CA GLY A 666 -11.62 -1.18 33.46
C GLY A 666 -11.46 0.34 33.48
N PRO A 667 -10.93 0.91 32.39
CA PRO A 667 -10.62 2.33 32.30
C PRO A 667 -11.86 3.21 32.01
N LEU A 668 -13.03 2.64 31.76
CA LEU A 668 -14.26 3.36 31.44
C LEU A 668 -15.17 3.46 32.66
N VAL A 669 -15.89 4.59 32.76
CA VAL A 669 -16.88 4.81 33.79
C VAL A 669 -18.11 3.96 33.48
N VAL A 670 -18.45 3.03 34.38
CA VAL A 670 -19.67 2.22 34.32
C VAL A 670 -20.66 2.77 35.35
N TRP A 671 -21.87 3.06 34.90
CA TRP A 671 -22.94 3.59 35.78
C TRP A 671 -23.61 2.45 36.53
N SER A 672 -23.92 2.68 37.82
CA SER A 672 -24.75 1.75 38.58
C SER A 672 -26.21 1.88 38.13
N GLU A 673 -26.96 0.79 38.21
CA GLU A 673 -28.41 0.82 37.94
C GLU A 673 -29.22 1.70 38.87
N GLU A 674 -28.66 2.03 40.07
CA GLU A 674 -29.33 2.79 41.10
C GLU A 674 -29.31 4.32 40.88
N ARG A 675 -28.45 4.84 40.00
CA ARG A 675 -28.33 6.30 39.75
C ARG A 675 -28.39 6.59 38.24
N VAL A 676 -29.35 7.41 37.87
CA VAL A 676 -29.40 8.01 36.52
C VAL A 676 -28.31 9.08 36.43
N PRO A 677 -27.33 8.96 35.54
CA PRO A 677 -26.28 9.96 35.39
C PRO A 677 -26.84 11.29 34.89
N THR A 678 -26.40 12.39 35.52
CA THR A 678 -26.73 13.75 35.07
C THR A 678 -26.07 14.09 33.73
N LEU A 679 -26.42 15.24 33.14
CA LEU A 679 -25.76 15.74 31.94
C LEU A 679 -24.25 15.97 32.20
N LEU A 680 -23.92 16.55 33.36
CA LEU A 680 -22.53 16.80 33.78
C LEU A 680 -21.75 15.49 33.95
N ASP A 681 -22.35 14.48 34.59
CA ASP A 681 -21.73 13.16 34.75
C ASP A 681 -21.38 12.53 33.40
N ARG A 682 -22.33 12.55 32.45
CA ARG A 682 -22.11 11.98 31.08
C ARG A 682 -21.03 12.73 30.35
N LEU A 683 -21.02 14.05 30.40
CA LEU A 683 -20.04 14.89 29.75
C LEU A 683 -18.62 14.64 30.30
N LEU A 684 -18.48 14.56 31.63
CA LEU A 684 -17.18 14.27 32.26
C LEU A 684 -16.69 12.85 31.89
N ALA A 685 -17.58 11.85 31.85
CA ALA A 685 -17.24 10.49 31.47
C ALA A 685 -16.83 10.38 29.98
N GLU A 686 -17.54 11.06 29.09
CA GLU A 686 -17.19 11.13 27.68
C GLU A 686 -15.82 11.77 27.47
N ARG A 687 -15.54 12.85 28.19
CA ARG A 687 -14.23 13.50 28.14
C ARG A 687 -13.12 12.62 28.73
N ALA A 688 -13.40 11.84 29.76
CA ALA A 688 -12.44 10.86 30.27
C ALA A 688 -12.18 9.75 29.24
N ALA A 689 -13.22 9.21 28.61
CA ALA A 689 -13.05 8.21 27.53
C ALA A 689 -12.26 8.75 26.32
N SER A 690 -12.48 10.02 25.96
CA SER A 690 -11.69 10.69 24.92
C SER A 690 -10.22 10.83 25.32
N ASN A 691 -9.92 11.14 26.58
CA ASN A 691 -8.54 11.18 27.07
C ASN A 691 -7.87 9.80 27.03
N LEU A 692 -8.60 8.74 27.40
CA LEU A 692 -8.09 7.38 27.28
C LEU A 692 -7.69 7.06 25.84
N TRP A 693 -8.56 7.36 24.88
CA TRP A 693 -8.28 7.15 23.46
C TRP A 693 -7.03 7.94 23.02
N ASN A 694 -6.88 9.20 23.45
CA ASN A 694 -5.72 10.03 23.16
C ASN A 694 -4.42 9.44 23.74
N ILE A 695 -4.46 8.87 24.97
CA ILE A 695 -3.30 8.17 25.54
C ILE A 695 -2.85 7.03 24.62
N PHE A 696 -3.78 6.20 24.16
CA PHE A 696 -3.44 5.09 23.26
C PHE A 696 -2.99 5.55 21.87
N GLY A 697 -3.56 6.63 21.34
CA GLY A 697 -3.09 7.27 20.12
C GLY A 697 -1.65 7.77 20.23
N LEU A 698 -1.30 8.41 21.33
CA LEU A 698 0.07 8.87 21.61
C LEU A 698 1.03 7.70 21.89
N LEU A 699 0.59 6.65 22.58
CA LEU A 699 1.39 5.43 22.76
C LEU A 699 1.70 4.75 21.41
N ALA A 700 0.78 4.80 20.46
CA ALA A 700 0.99 4.26 19.12
C ALA A 700 2.09 5.01 18.33
N LEU A 701 2.48 6.23 18.75
CA LEU A 701 3.63 6.95 18.20
C LEU A 701 4.98 6.37 18.70
N LEU A 702 4.98 5.79 19.90
CA LEU A 702 6.20 5.27 20.57
C LEU A 702 6.39 3.76 20.38
N PHE A 703 5.30 3.03 20.23
CA PHE A 703 5.26 1.57 20.18
C PHE A 703 4.48 1.10 18.95
N PRO A 704 4.58 -0.20 18.55
CA PRO A 704 3.87 -0.71 17.38
C PRO A 704 2.35 -0.45 17.45
N PRO A 705 1.77 0.32 16.52
CA PRO A 705 0.39 0.79 16.60
C PRO A 705 -0.64 -0.34 16.71
N GLU A 706 -0.38 -1.44 16.00
CA GLU A 706 -1.28 -2.61 15.96
C GLU A 706 -1.48 -3.23 17.35
N HIS A 707 -0.40 -3.34 18.13
CA HIS A 707 -0.42 -3.90 19.48
C HIS A 707 -1.10 -2.95 20.47
N ILE A 708 -0.79 -1.66 20.36
CA ILE A 708 -1.38 -0.62 21.21
C ILE A 708 -2.90 -0.52 20.99
N TRP A 709 -3.35 -0.52 19.72
CA TRP A 709 -4.78 -0.49 19.42
C TRP A 709 -5.50 -1.81 19.76
N ALA A 710 -4.81 -2.96 19.68
CA ALA A 710 -5.34 -4.22 20.16
C ALA A 710 -5.52 -4.19 21.69
N ALA A 711 -4.55 -3.66 22.43
CA ALA A 711 -4.65 -3.48 23.87
C ALA A 711 -5.80 -2.53 24.26
N HIS A 712 -5.96 -1.39 23.56
CA HIS A 712 -7.09 -0.48 23.78
C HIS A 712 -8.44 -1.18 23.62
N ARG A 713 -8.63 -1.92 22.50
CA ARG A 713 -9.88 -2.65 22.24
C ARG A 713 -10.16 -3.69 23.32
N SER A 714 -9.15 -4.41 23.77
CA SER A 714 -9.29 -5.43 24.81
C SER A 714 -9.60 -4.81 26.18
N LEU A 715 -8.98 -3.69 26.52
CA LEU A 715 -9.24 -2.95 27.78
C LEU A 715 -10.64 -2.35 27.82
N THR A 716 -11.18 -1.93 26.68
CA THR A 716 -12.54 -1.38 26.58
C THR A 716 -13.60 -2.44 26.33
N SER A 717 -13.21 -3.69 26.08
CA SER A 717 -14.15 -4.82 25.99
C SER A 717 -14.59 -5.27 27.37
N GLY A 718 -15.77 -5.85 27.50
CA GLY A 718 -16.28 -6.41 28.76
C GLY A 718 -15.57 -7.70 29.22
N ASP A 719 -14.61 -8.25 28.46
CA ASP A 719 -13.96 -9.53 28.74
C ASP A 719 -12.75 -9.37 29.69
N ARG A 720 -12.88 -9.95 30.89
CA ARG A 720 -11.85 -9.91 31.94
C ARG A 720 -10.54 -10.58 31.52
N LEU A 721 -10.59 -11.67 30.78
CA LEU A 721 -9.40 -12.43 30.36
C LEU A 721 -8.56 -11.63 29.34
N HIS A 722 -9.22 -11.06 28.34
CA HIS A 722 -8.57 -10.21 27.36
C HIS A 722 -8.00 -8.95 27.99
N ARG A 723 -8.68 -8.37 28.96
CA ARG A 723 -8.22 -7.20 29.72
C ARG A 723 -6.94 -7.51 30.50
N SER A 724 -6.93 -8.60 31.28
CA SER A 724 -5.75 -9.02 32.06
C SER A 724 -4.52 -9.23 31.17
N ARG A 725 -4.67 -9.90 30.04
CA ARG A 725 -3.57 -10.09 29.06
C ARG A 725 -3.05 -8.77 28.50
N SER A 726 -3.93 -7.83 28.25
CA SER A 726 -3.54 -6.51 27.75
C SER A 726 -2.83 -5.66 28.80
N LEU A 727 -3.22 -5.76 30.06
CA LEU A 727 -2.49 -5.12 31.16
C LEU A 727 -1.09 -5.72 31.31
N GLU A 728 -0.96 -7.04 31.28
CA GLU A 728 0.34 -7.74 31.31
C GLU A 728 1.24 -7.36 30.12
N PHE A 729 0.67 -7.27 28.91
CA PHE A 729 1.39 -6.80 27.74
C PHE A 729 1.92 -5.37 27.93
N LEU A 730 1.07 -4.46 28.42
CA LEU A 730 1.47 -3.06 28.63
C LEU A 730 2.49 -2.93 29.77
N ASP A 731 2.40 -3.74 30.82
CA ASP A 731 3.35 -3.76 31.92
C ASP A 731 4.75 -4.17 31.45
N ASN A 732 4.83 -5.15 30.56
CA ASN A 732 6.07 -5.58 29.94
C ASN A 732 6.60 -4.62 28.86
N THR A 733 5.78 -3.68 28.38
CA THR A 733 6.14 -2.76 27.29
C THR A 733 6.51 -1.38 27.77
N LEU A 734 5.83 -0.91 28.85
CA LEU A 734 5.97 0.44 29.37
C LEU A 734 6.95 0.46 30.56
N GLU A 735 7.84 1.44 30.58
CA GLU A 735 8.85 1.57 31.63
C GLU A 735 8.78 2.91 32.38
N GLY A 736 9.28 2.93 33.59
CA GLY A 736 9.55 4.13 34.38
C GLY A 736 8.32 5.00 34.68
N GLU A 737 8.43 6.29 34.41
CA GLU A 737 7.36 7.27 34.67
C GLU A 737 6.18 7.13 33.72
N LEU A 738 6.43 6.70 32.48
CA LEU A 738 5.39 6.45 31.50
C LEU A 738 4.45 5.33 31.96
N SER A 739 5.03 4.20 32.43
CA SER A 739 4.26 3.08 33.00
C SER A 739 3.39 3.57 34.15
N ARG A 740 3.97 4.29 35.12
CA ARG A 740 3.22 4.81 36.29
C ARG A 740 2.05 5.71 35.88
N ALA A 741 2.24 6.58 34.89
CA ALA A 741 1.21 7.49 34.42
C ALA A 741 0.06 6.76 33.71
N VAL A 742 0.40 5.80 32.85
CA VAL A 742 -0.58 5.03 32.07
C VAL A 742 -1.34 4.06 33.00
N PHE A 743 -0.63 3.32 33.86
CA PHE A 743 -1.27 2.36 34.79
C PHE A 743 -2.16 3.06 35.83
N ALA A 744 -1.88 4.31 36.22
CA ALA A 744 -2.82 5.07 37.03
C ALA A 744 -4.21 5.20 36.38
N VAL A 745 -4.26 5.16 35.04
CA VAL A 745 -5.52 5.27 34.27
C VAL A 745 -6.16 3.90 34.01
N ILE A 746 -5.36 2.93 33.54
CA ILE A 746 -5.89 1.68 32.95
C ILE A 746 -6.00 0.51 33.93
N ASP A 747 -5.29 0.56 35.05
CA ASP A 747 -5.22 -0.55 36.00
C ASP A 747 -6.59 -0.98 36.52
N ASP A 748 -6.76 -2.28 36.75
CA ASP A 748 -8.02 -2.88 37.20
C ASP A 748 -8.06 -2.89 38.76
N CYS A 749 -8.08 -1.70 39.36
CA CYS A 749 -8.12 -1.52 40.78
C CYS A 749 -9.34 -0.66 41.20
N PRO A 750 -9.79 -0.72 42.49
CA PRO A 750 -10.91 0.08 42.99
C PRO A 750 -10.69 1.56 42.72
N LEU A 751 -11.79 2.32 42.53
CA LEU A 751 -11.75 3.77 42.27
C LEU A 751 -11.00 4.53 43.36
N SER A 752 -11.16 4.13 44.61
CA SER A 752 -10.45 4.72 45.77
C SER A 752 -8.92 4.58 45.62
N GLU A 753 -8.45 3.45 45.16
CA GLU A 753 -7.04 3.22 44.95
C GLU A 753 -6.51 3.99 43.74
N LYS A 754 -7.26 4.04 42.60
CA LYS A 754 -6.93 4.92 41.48
C LYS A 754 -6.75 6.36 41.89
N LEU A 755 -7.68 6.89 42.66
CA LEU A 755 -7.64 8.27 43.14
C LEU A 755 -6.51 8.51 44.14
N THR A 756 -6.16 7.52 44.97
CA THR A 756 -4.98 7.59 45.85
C THR A 756 -3.69 7.67 45.06
N ARG A 757 -3.58 6.88 43.98
CA ARG A 757 -2.45 6.95 43.05
C ARG A 757 -2.42 8.30 42.30
N ALA A 758 -3.59 8.83 41.92
CA ALA A 758 -3.70 10.14 41.25
C ALA A 758 -3.23 11.29 42.17
N THR A 759 -3.54 11.21 43.47
CA THR A 759 -3.03 12.17 44.45
C THR A 759 -1.51 12.14 44.54
N LYS A 760 -0.91 10.95 44.59
CA LYS A 760 0.55 10.79 44.71
C LYS A 760 1.30 11.24 43.45
N LEU A 761 0.76 10.95 42.23
CA LEU A 761 1.43 11.20 40.96
C LEU A 761 1.16 12.60 40.38
N PHE A 762 -0.03 13.13 40.59
CA PHE A 762 -0.51 14.35 39.93
C PHE A 762 -1.01 15.44 40.90
N ASP A 763 -0.94 15.21 42.21
CA ASP A 763 -1.51 16.08 43.27
C ASP A 763 -2.99 16.41 43.04
N ILE A 764 -3.78 15.40 42.67
CA ILE A 764 -5.22 15.51 42.43
C ILE A 764 -5.95 14.95 43.63
N ARG A 765 -6.75 15.80 44.30
CA ARG A 765 -7.56 15.43 45.46
C ARG A 765 -9.04 15.39 45.12
N VAL A 766 -9.77 14.45 45.67
CA VAL A 766 -11.22 14.44 45.61
C VAL A 766 -11.74 15.54 46.53
N ARG A 767 -12.57 16.41 45.99
CA ARG A 767 -13.21 17.54 46.74
C ARG A 767 -14.65 17.19 47.08
N SER A 768 -15.24 17.95 47.97
CA SER A 768 -16.68 17.89 48.21
C SER A 768 -17.47 18.29 46.97
N ARG A 769 -18.77 18.02 46.94
CA ARG A 769 -19.61 18.33 45.75
C ARG A 769 -19.60 19.82 45.44
N VAL A 770 -19.78 20.68 46.45
CA VAL A 770 -19.75 22.14 46.28
C VAL A 770 -18.40 22.61 45.74
N GLU A 771 -17.31 22.16 46.36
CA GLU A 771 -15.95 22.50 45.93
C GLU A 771 -15.62 21.96 44.55
N THR A 772 -16.22 20.84 44.15
CA THR A 772 -16.05 20.29 42.79
C THR A 772 -16.75 21.16 41.76
N LEU A 773 -18.02 21.52 42.02
CA LEU A 773 -18.76 22.43 41.16
C LEU A 773 -18.08 23.79 41.06
N ARG A 774 -17.64 24.36 42.21
CA ARG A 774 -16.88 25.61 42.26
C ARG A 774 -15.62 25.51 41.34
N GLY A 775 -14.82 24.47 41.51
CA GLY A 775 -13.61 24.29 40.73
C GLY A 775 -13.86 24.11 39.23
N LEU A 776 -15.02 23.58 38.80
CA LEU A 776 -15.42 23.49 37.41
C LEU A 776 -15.81 24.87 36.84
N LEU A 777 -16.46 25.74 37.65
CA LEU A 777 -16.80 27.10 37.27
C LEU A 777 -15.55 27.99 37.21
N GLU A 778 -14.70 27.94 38.26
CA GLU A 778 -13.42 28.65 38.34
C GLU A 778 -12.49 28.30 37.16
N ALA A 779 -12.47 27.03 36.70
CA ALA A 779 -11.72 26.61 35.54
C ALA A 779 -12.18 27.34 34.28
N HIS A 780 -13.47 27.65 34.18
CA HIS A 780 -13.98 28.41 33.05
C HIS A 780 -13.67 29.92 33.18
N ILE A 781 -13.87 30.48 34.35
CA ILE A 781 -13.49 31.86 34.66
C ILE A 781 -11.99 32.10 34.39
N GLY A 782 -11.15 31.13 34.76
CA GLY A 782 -9.71 31.13 34.47
C GLY A 782 -9.32 30.86 33.01
N GLY A 783 -10.28 30.75 32.10
CA GLY A 783 -10.02 30.54 30.66
C GLY A 783 -9.47 29.15 30.35
N GLU A 784 -9.69 28.11 31.16
CA GLU A 784 -9.26 26.76 30.80
C GLU A 784 -9.95 26.31 29.51
N PRO A 785 -9.19 25.84 28.48
CA PRO A 785 -9.76 25.35 27.24
C PRO A 785 -10.75 24.19 27.50
N ASP A 786 -11.86 24.15 26.77
CA ASP A 786 -12.87 23.08 26.85
C ASP A 786 -13.73 23.08 28.13
N SER A 787 -13.71 24.18 28.87
CA SER A 787 -14.47 24.32 30.13
C SER A 787 -15.92 24.80 29.94
N ALA A 788 -16.25 25.49 28.85
CA ALA A 788 -17.55 26.12 28.61
C ALA A 788 -18.73 25.13 28.71
N GLY A 789 -18.68 23.98 27.96
CA GLY A 789 -19.74 22.99 28.06
C GLY A 789 -19.85 22.31 29.43
N ILE A 790 -18.71 22.18 30.14
CA ILE A 790 -18.67 21.62 31.49
C ILE A 790 -19.26 22.64 32.51
N ALA A 791 -18.88 23.92 32.38
CA ALA A 791 -19.41 25.01 33.20
C ALA A 791 -20.92 25.18 33.01
N ALA A 792 -21.42 25.17 31.77
CA ALA A 792 -22.87 25.24 31.52
C ALA A 792 -23.63 24.04 32.13
N ALA A 793 -23.08 22.82 31.99
CA ALA A 793 -23.67 21.63 32.61
C ALA A 793 -23.61 21.69 34.15
N ALA A 794 -22.55 22.24 34.75
CA ALA A 794 -22.42 22.46 36.17
C ALA A 794 -23.44 23.49 36.67
N LEU A 795 -23.60 24.62 35.99
CA LEU A 795 -24.62 25.63 36.22
C LEU A 795 -26.03 25.03 36.17
N TYR A 796 -26.32 24.22 35.19
CA TYR A 796 -27.60 23.51 35.06
C TYR A 796 -27.85 22.62 36.31
N GLU A 797 -26.85 21.87 36.77
CA GLU A 797 -26.95 20.99 37.94
C GLU A 797 -27.14 21.79 39.23
N ILE A 798 -26.42 22.91 39.40
CA ILE A 798 -26.59 23.83 40.53
C ILE A 798 -28.03 24.31 40.65
N ARG A 799 -28.65 24.69 39.51
CA ARG A 799 -30.06 25.14 39.51
C ARG A 799 -31.05 24.01 39.84
N VAL A 800 -30.89 22.85 39.17
CA VAL A 800 -31.83 21.73 39.30
C VAL A 800 -31.84 21.16 40.70
N GLU A 801 -30.66 21.04 41.32
CA GLU A 801 -30.52 20.48 42.66
C GLU A 801 -30.46 21.54 43.78
N SER A 802 -30.53 22.81 43.40
CA SER A 802 -30.49 23.96 44.37
C SER A 802 -29.27 23.90 45.29
N VAL A 803 -28.07 23.75 44.73
CA VAL A 803 -26.83 23.64 45.51
C VAL A 803 -26.42 25.01 46.03
N PRO A 804 -26.33 25.20 47.37
CA PRO A 804 -25.99 26.49 47.96
C PRO A 804 -24.47 26.75 47.95
N GLY A 805 -24.11 28.05 48.15
CA GLY A 805 -22.72 28.47 48.33
C GLY A 805 -21.89 28.63 47.10
N LEU A 806 -22.53 28.85 45.94
CA LEU A 806 -21.92 29.09 44.61
C LEU A 806 -22.46 30.38 43.96
N GLU A 807 -23.08 31.25 44.74
CA GLU A 807 -23.77 32.47 44.30
C GLU A 807 -22.78 33.42 43.61
N ALA A 808 -21.60 33.60 44.20
CA ALA A 808 -20.59 34.53 43.69
C ALA A 808 -20.07 34.11 42.31
N GLU A 809 -19.76 32.85 42.13
CA GLU A 809 -19.27 32.30 40.83
C GLU A 809 -20.36 32.35 39.75
N VAL A 810 -21.63 32.13 40.12
CA VAL A 810 -22.77 32.24 39.21
C VAL A 810 -22.99 33.68 38.77
N GLU A 811 -22.91 34.65 39.69
CA GLU A 811 -23.05 36.09 39.41
C GLU A 811 -21.90 36.58 38.51
N GLU A 812 -20.66 36.19 38.78
CA GLU A 812 -19.50 36.52 37.97
C GLU A 812 -19.66 36.03 36.51
N LEU A 813 -20.12 34.80 36.33
CA LEU A 813 -20.37 34.24 35.00
C LEU A 813 -21.58 34.90 34.30
N ALA A 814 -22.61 35.27 35.03
CA ALA A 814 -23.77 35.99 34.50
C ALA A 814 -23.44 37.42 34.06
N ALA A 815 -22.48 38.07 34.74
CA ALA A 815 -22.07 39.43 34.42
C ALA A 815 -21.04 39.54 33.29
N GLY A 816 -20.17 38.50 33.09
CA GLY A 816 -19.00 38.66 32.24
C GLY A 816 -18.50 37.41 31.51
N ALA A 817 -19.29 36.35 31.34
CA ALA A 817 -18.83 35.19 30.58
C ALA A 817 -18.55 35.53 29.14
N GLU A 818 -17.36 35.20 28.66
CA GLU A 818 -16.97 35.36 27.23
C GLU A 818 -17.80 34.47 26.31
N ASP A 819 -18.21 33.29 26.78
CA ASP A 819 -19.06 32.35 26.03
C ASP A 819 -20.53 32.69 26.24
N PRO A 820 -21.28 33.10 25.19
CA PRO A 820 -22.68 33.49 25.31
C PRO A 820 -23.58 32.39 25.93
N PHE A 821 -23.29 31.11 25.61
CA PHE A 821 -24.05 29.99 26.13
C PHE A 821 -23.88 29.79 27.62
N VAL A 822 -22.66 30.02 28.14
CA VAL A 822 -22.39 29.99 29.59
C VAL A 822 -23.02 31.19 30.26
N GLY A 823 -22.92 32.40 29.70
CA GLY A 823 -23.53 33.62 30.24
C GLY A 823 -25.04 33.53 30.30
N GLU A 824 -25.73 33.07 29.28
CA GLU A 824 -27.17 32.86 29.27
C GLU A 824 -27.59 31.82 30.33
N THR A 825 -26.82 30.70 30.45
CA THR A 825 -27.09 29.67 31.45
C THR A 825 -26.89 30.21 32.87
N ALA A 826 -25.82 30.99 33.09
CA ALA A 826 -25.53 31.60 34.39
C ALA A 826 -26.61 32.62 34.77
N THR A 827 -27.05 33.47 33.88
CA THR A 827 -28.17 34.42 34.11
C THR A 827 -29.45 33.67 34.49
N TRP A 828 -29.78 32.60 33.76
CA TRP A 828 -30.93 31.74 34.04
C TRP A 828 -30.84 31.07 35.43
N VAL A 829 -29.62 30.72 35.91
CA VAL A 829 -29.38 30.17 37.24
C VAL A 829 -29.53 31.26 38.30
N ALA A 830 -28.92 32.44 38.10
CA ALA A 830 -28.93 33.58 39.03
C ALA A 830 -30.35 34.06 39.35
N GLU A 831 -31.27 34.13 38.37
CA GLU A 831 -32.66 34.46 38.54
C GLU A 831 -33.39 33.58 39.54
N ARG A 832 -33.01 32.32 39.71
CA ARG A 832 -33.61 31.40 40.70
C ARG A 832 -32.95 31.49 42.05
N VAL A 833 -31.63 31.66 42.08
CA VAL A 833 -30.87 31.84 43.35
C VAL A 833 -31.31 33.13 44.06
N ALA A 834 -31.58 34.21 43.32
CA ALA A 834 -32.11 35.47 43.88
C ALA A 834 -33.53 35.36 44.43
N ARG A 835 -34.31 34.32 44.07
CA ARG A 835 -35.69 34.08 44.54
C ARG A 835 -35.80 33.05 45.65
N ALA A 836 -34.72 32.33 45.99
CA ALA A 836 -34.66 31.35 47.04
C ALA A 836 -33.99 31.91 48.29
#